data_507652caddaf7ee2eb95b02579dd8485
#
_entry.id   507652caddaf7ee2eb95b02579dd8485
#
_cell.length_a   1.000
_cell.length_b   1.000
_cell.length_c   1.000
_cell.angle_alpha   90.00
_cell.angle_beta   90.00
_cell.angle_gamma   90.00
#
_symmetry.space_group_name_H-M   'P 1'
#
loop_
_entity.id
_entity.type
_entity.pdbx_description
1 polymer ?
#
loop_
_entity_poly.entity_id
_entity_poly.type
_entity_poly.pdbx_seq_one_letter_code
_entity_poly.pdbx_strand_id
1 'polypeptide(L)'
;MGLQTFKAGVTLHTAGSDRADTLEILVKGRVQIDNGIVTLNAGTGAILGLAETPGAPYRFTYTAMADAQIISYAYLSTDDIAAMIIANAKICPILASECVRLACEALNVRAQKYSQVQTAYENILSGYTEYPALCEQIGEYPESFDVMKKLQPPAMSGNIAPWEESYLRALMEHADEMRTGCYAVSPEIASGIILSTMKFYGAVAEACIAIYAYEEQLREDTAPFTSAIQLLRARIVERERSEALGTESGDAPAVENALDTILSYAAADPKVTEEFRSSLMSFRENPNRYATTDEARMTRRAIGKLFYEIYFAAFLRSMEHPEDVPSEVRMFFMFGFVDEVLAGPENTSMLYSIVRSYQPDPDGRVMTAYEWLQKIYRLEVEPSRNEFDQDYPTYLRELKTSGDATAEQIEQMKDDPKSRFLFEARNFFTIGGRVTFGHAASFVPFFDKLNAIRPLAKAYLQAEAIYNVFERIRGVDFGLFTRQRSYFNQALGTGNLFLDENITPYVVLTPIVGFRGSLWQEIEGKDRGTPARMLLPVVFTEEPDNCILRLAAEFRWEMCKTIQGVHWNDVSDPSLTALYCDYLQFYKKNRQLSEENKEKVKTTLKKYSNDYKSVFIGDYTTYVNFEAKESPRLNKVAREILFTFCPFPKALREKLADNPQYRELIKKYETQLGGRLRPLAGLINKLRKDNIEVPEEIIAQYQALQQ
;
A
#
# COMPACT_ATOMS: atom_id res chain seq x y z
N MET A 1 12.39 -45.96 -5.22
CA MET A 1 11.77 -44.65 -5.04
C MET A 1 11.44 -44.52 -3.57
N GLY A 2 12.20 -43.72 -2.83
CA GLY A 2 11.98 -43.47 -1.39
C GLY A 2 11.70 -42.00 -1.16
N LEU A 3 10.81 -41.70 -0.22
CA LEU A 3 10.59 -40.36 0.26
C LEU A 3 11.83 -39.91 1.05
N GLN A 4 12.46 -38.85 0.60
CA GLN A 4 13.60 -38.23 1.28
C GLN A 4 13.15 -36.99 2.02
N THR A 5 13.73 -36.72 3.17
CA THR A 5 13.41 -35.52 3.97
C THR A 5 14.66 -34.69 4.19
N PHE A 6 14.55 -33.40 3.87
CA PHE A 6 15.62 -32.42 4.03
C PHE A 6 15.20 -31.36 5.03
N LYS A 7 16.11 -30.93 5.86
CA LYS A 7 15.89 -29.85 6.82
C LYS A 7 16.00 -28.49 6.14
N ALA A 8 15.34 -27.49 6.72
CA ALA A 8 15.50 -26.11 6.28
C ALA A 8 16.98 -25.70 6.25
N GLY A 9 17.40 -25.00 5.22
CA GLY A 9 18.77 -24.54 4.99
C GLY A 9 19.66 -25.55 4.25
N VAL A 10 19.20 -26.79 3.99
CA VAL A 10 19.99 -27.79 3.27
C VAL A 10 19.91 -27.52 1.77
N THR A 11 21.06 -27.47 1.09
CA THR A 11 21.17 -27.42 -0.37
C THR A 11 21.03 -28.84 -0.93
N LEU A 12 20.09 -29.02 -1.83
CA LEU A 12 19.83 -30.29 -2.52
C LEU A 12 20.79 -30.49 -3.67
N HIS A 13 20.91 -29.46 -4.53
CA HIS A 13 21.79 -29.43 -5.68
C HIS A 13 22.46 -28.07 -5.79
N THR A 14 23.70 -28.05 -6.26
CA THR A 14 24.50 -26.82 -6.39
C THR A 14 24.77 -26.50 -7.86
N ALA A 15 24.50 -25.28 -8.29
CA ALA A 15 24.80 -24.83 -9.63
C ALA A 15 26.29 -25.02 -10.00
N GLY A 16 26.55 -25.58 -11.16
CA GLY A 16 27.90 -25.82 -11.70
C GLY A 16 28.70 -26.95 -11.05
N SER A 17 28.29 -27.44 -9.86
CA SER A 17 29.03 -28.48 -9.13
C SER A 17 28.45 -29.89 -9.31
N ASP A 18 27.14 -29.99 -9.36
CA ASP A 18 26.41 -31.24 -9.51
C ASP A 18 26.01 -31.48 -10.97
N ARG A 19 25.63 -32.72 -11.33
CA ARG A 19 25.05 -33.06 -12.64
C ARG A 19 23.57 -33.35 -12.49
N ALA A 20 22.78 -32.81 -13.38
CA ALA A 20 21.35 -33.04 -13.44
C ALA A 20 21.06 -34.46 -13.96
N ASP A 21 20.80 -35.39 -13.06
CA ASP A 21 20.46 -36.80 -13.34
C ASP A 21 19.14 -37.22 -12.67
N THR A 22 18.51 -36.33 -11.94
CA THR A 22 17.26 -36.55 -11.23
C THR A 22 16.24 -35.44 -11.45
N LEU A 23 14.96 -35.84 -11.52
CA LEU A 23 13.80 -34.99 -11.37
C LEU A 23 13.17 -35.26 -10.01
N GLU A 24 12.75 -34.25 -9.32
CA GLU A 24 12.27 -34.37 -7.95
C GLU A 24 10.91 -33.72 -7.74
N ILE A 25 9.93 -34.51 -7.28
CA ILE A 25 8.63 -33.99 -6.90
C ILE A 25 8.68 -33.51 -5.46
N LEU A 26 8.43 -32.24 -5.22
CA LEU A 26 8.31 -31.66 -3.89
C LEU A 26 6.93 -31.99 -3.30
N VAL A 27 6.88 -32.97 -2.40
CA VAL A 27 5.64 -33.46 -1.77
C VAL A 27 5.19 -32.54 -0.64
N LYS A 28 6.15 -31.95 0.09
CA LYS A 28 5.91 -31.03 1.22
C LYS A 28 7.09 -30.09 1.39
N GLY A 29 6.82 -28.88 1.84
CA GLY A 29 7.83 -27.87 2.14
C GLY A 29 7.95 -26.80 1.06
N ARG A 30 9.09 -26.12 1.06
CA ARG A 30 9.45 -25.08 0.07
C ARG A 30 10.90 -25.19 -0.30
N VAL A 31 11.21 -25.02 -1.58
CA VAL A 31 12.56 -25.03 -2.13
C VAL A 31 12.79 -23.76 -2.92
N GLN A 32 13.87 -23.08 -2.65
CA GLN A 32 14.35 -21.95 -3.44
C GLN A 32 15.17 -22.48 -4.61
N ILE A 33 14.94 -21.93 -5.79
CA ILE A 33 15.66 -22.22 -7.02
C ILE A 33 16.37 -20.93 -7.42
N ASP A 34 17.69 -20.90 -7.33
CA ASP A 34 18.48 -19.68 -7.46
C ASP A 34 19.75 -19.89 -8.30
N ASN A 35 20.06 -18.93 -9.17
CA ASN A 35 21.30 -18.89 -9.94
C ASN A 35 22.10 -17.58 -9.74
N GLY A 36 21.78 -16.83 -8.68
CA GLY A 36 22.35 -15.51 -8.41
C GLY A 36 21.70 -14.35 -9.19
N ILE A 37 20.91 -14.66 -10.24
CA ILE A 37 20.22 -13.67 -11.07
C ILE A 37 18.71 -13.83 -10.97
N VAL A 38 18.24 -15.07 -10.99
CA VAL A 38 16.83 -15.45 -10.91
C VAL A 38 16.62 -16.29 -9.66
N THR A 39 15.70 -15.87 -8.81
CA THR A 39 15.29 -16.59 -7.61
C THR A 39 13.80 -16.92 -7.72
N LEU A 40 13.46 -18.21 -7.67
CA LEU A 40 12.09 -18.72 -7.71
C LEU A 40 11.80 -19.54 -6.44
N ASN A 41 10.55 -19.57 -6.03
CA ASN A 41 10.11 -20.31 -4.83
C ASN A 41 9.17 -21.45 -5.20
N ALA A 42 9.69 -22.67 -5.19
CA ALA A 42 8.94 -23.87 -5.45
C ALA A 42 8.11 -24.31 -4.24
N GLY A 43 6.83 -24.56 -4.45
CA GLY A 43 5.90 -25.09 -3.45
C GLY A 43 5.56 -26.56 -3.67
N THR A 44 4.68 -27.12 -2.83
CA THR A 44 4.20 -28.50 -2.95
C THR A 44 3.58 -28.77 -4.33
N GLY A 45 4.06 -29.81 -5.00
CA GLY A 45 3.71 -30.16 -6.37
C GLY A 45 4.72 -29.66 -7.42
N ALA A 46 5.74 -28.88 -7.01
CA ALA A 46 6.80 -28.50 -7.94
C ALA A 46 7.63 -29.71 -8.37
N ILE A 47 8.06 -29.68 -9.62
CA ILE A 47 9.05 -30.62 -10.17
C ILE A 47 10.37 -29.87 -10.24
N LEU A 48 11.27 -30.18 -9.32
CA LEU A 48 12.63 -29.65 -9.31
C LEU A 48 13.45 -30.34 -10.42
N GLY A 49 14.36 -29.61 -11.04
CA GLY A 49 15.15 -30.11 -12.16
C GLY A 49 14.56 -29.89 -13.57
N LEU A 50 13.32 -29.37 -13.70
CA LEU A 50 12.73 -29.06 -15.00
C LEU A 50 13.49 -28.00 -15.80
N ALA A 51 14.20 -27.09 -15.13
CA ALA A 51 15.02 -26.07 -15.78
C ALA A 51 16.36 -26.63 -16.32
N GLU A 52 16.69 -27.84 -15.95
CA GLU A 52 18.01 -28.42 -16.18
C GLU A 52 18.07 -29.28 -17.45
N THR A 53 19.28 -29.46 -17.98
CA THR A 53 19.53 -30.35 -19.09
C THR A 53 20.06 -31.69 -18.57
N PRO A 54 19.46 -32.83 -18.92
CA PRO A 54 19.91 -34.12 -18.43
C PRO A 54 21.41 -34.36 -18.70
N GLY A 55 22.13 -34.77 -17.64
CA GLY A 55 23.56 -35.05 -17.73
C GLY A 55 24.50 -33.85 -17.77
N ALA A 56 23.97 -32.61 -17.85
CA ALA A 56 24.74 -31.38 -17.76
C ALA A 56 24.82 -30.89 -16.28
N PRO A 57 25.78 -30.01 -15.95
CA PRO A 57 25.78 -29.33 -14.62
C PRO A 57 24.48 -28.57 -14.40
N TYR A 58 24.03 -28.56 -13.15
CA TYR A 58 22.87 -27.75 -12.74
C TYR A 58 23.09 -26.28 -13.07
N ARG A 59 22.07 -25.61 -13.62
CA ARG A 59 22.03 -24.15 -13.86
C ARG A 59 21.64 -23.38 -12.60
N PHE A 60 20.89 -24.02 -11.73
CA PHE A 60 20.37 -23.42 -10.50
C PHE A 60 20.83 -24.21 -9.27
N THR A 61 20.95 -23.50 -8.15
CA THR A 61 21.09 -24.08 -6.82
C THR A 61 19.71 -24.28 -6.21
N TYR A 62 19.45 -25.45 -5.65
CA TYR A 62 18.19 -25.81 -5.03
C TYR A 62 18.37 -25.92 -3.52
N THR A 63 17.73 -25.03 -2.74
CA THR A 63 17.89 -24.96 -1.28
C THR A 63 16.54 -25.09 -0.58
N ALA A 64 16.44 -26.00 0.38
CA ALA A 64 15.25 -26.16 1.20
C ALA A 64 15.05 -24.96 2.12
N MET A 65 13.97 -24.19 1.94
CA MET A 65 13.62 -23.04 2.77
C MET A 65 12.79 -23.40 4.00
N ALA A 66 12.19 -24.60 3.97
CA ALA A 66 11.49 -25.24 5.08
C ALA A 66 11.75 -26.75 5.00
N ASP A 67 11.43 -27.49 6.07
CA ASP A 67 11.55 -28.95 6.05
C ASP A 67 10.83 -29.52 4.81
N ALA A 68 11.57 -30.08 3.88
CA ALA A 68 11.11 -30.52 2.58
C ALA A 68 11.06 -32.05 2.47
N GLN A 69 10.01 -32.57 1.87
CA GLN A 69 9.87 -33.97 1.52
C GLN A 69 9.82 -34.14 0.02
N ILE A 70 10.68 -34.98 -0.54
CA ILE A 70 10.96 -35.10 -1.97
C ILE A 70 10.92 -36.56 -2.38
N ILE A 71 10.42 -36.80 -3.61
CA ILE A 71 10.52 -38.10 -4.28
C ILE A 71 11.31 -37.88 -5.56
N SER A 72 12.46 -38.61 -5.69
CA SER A 72 13.37 -38.49 -6.83
C SER A 72 13.09 -39.55 -7.90
N TYR A 73 13.23 -39.15 -9.17
CA TYR A 73 13.11 -39.96 -10.37
C TYR A 73 14.37 -39.79 -11.24
N ALA A 74 14.74 -40.80 -11.99
CA ALA A 74 15.85 -40.68 -12.95
C ALA A 74 15.52 -39.67 -14.06
N TYR A 75 16.51 -38.88 -14.46
CA TYR A 75 16.39 -37.89 -15.52
C TYR A 75 17.53 -38.07 -16.54
N LEU A 76 17.31 -38.96 -17.51
CA LEU A 76 18.26 -39.26 -18.58
C LEU A 76 17.85 -38.60 -19.90
N SER A 77 16.54 -38.39 -20.06
CA SER A 77 15.95 -37.76 -21.25
C SER A 77 14.64 -37.06 -20.91
N THR A 78 14.11 -36.26 -21.83
CA THR A 78 12.79 -35.64 -21.69
C THR A 78 11.63 -36.61 -21.61
N ASP A 79 11.82 -37.87 -22.09
CA ASP A 79 10.82 -38.93 -22.02
C ASP A 79 10.57 -39.39 -20.58
N ASP A 80 11.55 -39.21 -19.69
CA ASP A 80 11.43 -39.53 -18.27
C ASP A 80 10.39 -38.67 -17.57
N ILE A 81 10.15 -37.45 -18.06
CA ILE A 81 9.12 -36.55 -17.53
C ILE A 81 7.73 -37.17 -17.74
N ALA A 82 7.44 -37.66 -18.94
CA ALA A 82 6.16 -38.30 -19.23
C ALA A 82 5.96 -39.58 -18.38
N ALA A 83 7.04 -40.40 -18.24
CA ALA A 83 7.01 -41.60 -17.41
C ALA A 83 6.76 -41.27 -15.92
N MET A 84 7.40 -40.21 -15.41
CA MET A 84 7.20 -39.73 -14.05
C MET A 84 5.75 -39.26 -13.81
N ILE A 85 5.16 -38.52 -14.77
CA ILE A 85 3.77 -38.00 -14.65
C ILE A 85 2.78 -39.17 -14.69
N ILE A 86 2.96 -40.16 -15.55
CA ILE A 86 2.12 -41.35 -15.61
C ILE A 86 2.19 -42.12 -14.29
N ALA A 87 3.37 -42.28 -13.72
CA ALA A 87 3.57 -42.90 -12.41
C ALA A 87 2.85 -42.15 -11.26
N ASN A 88 2.59 -40.87 -11.47
CA ASN A 88 1.95 -39.96 -10.48
C ASN A 88 0.59 -39.42 -10.97
N ALA A 89 -0.14 -40.22 -11.79
CA ALA A 89 -1.40 -39.80 -12.39
C ALA A 89 -2.44 -39.17 -11.45
N LYS A 90 -2.45 -39.60 -10.20
CA LYS A 90 -3.39 -39.06 -9.17
C LYS A 90 -3.11 -37.60 -8.77
N ILE A 91 -1.88 -37.15 -8.90
CA ILE A 91 -1.45 -35.80 -8.52
C ILE A 91 -1.05 -34.95 -9.72
N CYS A 92 -1.21 -35.45 -10.95
CA CYS A 92 -0.83 -34.72 -12.16
C CYS A 92 -1.48 -33.32 -12.28
N PRO A 93 -2.73 -33.05 -11.80
CA PRO A 93 -3.28 -31.69 -11.79
C PRO A 93 -2.48 -30.74 -10.89
N ILE A 94 -2.00 -31.24 -9.75
CA ILE A 94 -1.20 -30.45 -8.81
C ILE A 94 0.18 -30.13 -9.42
N LEU A 95 0.80 -31.13 -10.09
CA LEU A 95 2.08 -30.96 -10.77
C LEU A 95 1.97 -29.92 -11.90
N ALA A 96 0.96 -30.05 -12.76
CA ALA A 96 0.72 -29.11 -13.85
C ALA A 96 0.44 -27.69 -13.34
N SER A 97 -0.42 -27.55 -12.36
CA SER A 97 -0.74 -26.25 -11.73
C SER A 97 0.51 -25.56 -11.17
N GLU A 98 1.34 -26.28 -10.45
CA GLU A 98 2.54 -25.70 -9.84
C GLU A 98 3.63 -25.38 -10.89
N CYS A 99 3.78 -26.19 -11.92
CA CYS A 99 4.66 -25.87 -13.04
C CYS A 99 4.23 -24.60 -13.79
N VAL A 100 2.93 -24.42 -14.04
CA VAL A 100 2.38 -23.19 -14.63
C VAL A 100 2.65 -21.98 -13.74
N ARG A 101 2.43 -22.12 -12.42
CA ARG A 101 2.70 -21.04 -11.45
C ARG A 101 4.17 -20.61 -11.48
N LEU A 102 5.09 -21.56 -11.39
CA LEU A 102 6.53 -21.28 -11.41
C LEU A 102 6.99 -20.67 -12.76
N ALA A 103 6.46 -21.16 -13.88
CA ALA A 103 6.78 -20.59 -15.18
C ALA A 103 6.29 -19.14 -15.31
N CYS A 104 5.08 -18.82 -14.81
CA CYS A 104 4.59 -17.45 -14.75
C CYS A 104 5.42 -16.58 -13.81
N GLU A 105 5.86 -17.11 -12.66
CA GLU A 105 6.77 -16.40 -11.75
C GLU A 105 8.10 -16.08 -12.45
N ALA A 106 8.68 -17.03 -13.17
CA ALA A 106 9.89 -16.82 -13.95
C ALA A 106 9.72 -15.73 -15.03
N LEU A 107 8.61 -15.76 -15.77
CA LEU A 107 8.29 -14.71 -16.75
C LEU A 107 8.16 -13.33 -16.11
N ASN A 108 7.55 -13.24 -14.93
CA ASN A 108 7.42 -11.97 -14.19
C ASN A 108 8.78 -11.46 -13.73
N VAL A 109 9.67 -12.34 -13.23
CA VAL A 109 11.05 -11.97 -12.88
C VAL A 109 11.80 -11.43 -14.09
N ARG A 110 11.69 -12.10 -15.26
CA ARG A 110 12.29 -11.61 -16.51
C ARG A 110 11.77 -10.22 -16.89
N ALA A 111 10.44 -10.04 -16.90
CA ALA A 111 9.81 -8.77 -17.27
C ALA A 111 10.20 -7.65 -16.30
N GLN A 112 10.26 -7.94 -15.00
CA GLN A 112 10.70 -6.97 -13.99
C GLN A 112 12.16 -6.57 -14.18
N LYS A 113 13.06 -7.52 -14.40
CA LYS A 113 14.47 -7.26 -14.67
C LYS A 113 14.67 -6.43 -15.94
N TYR A 114 13.99 -6.79 -17.01
CA TYR A 114 14.04 -6.01 -18.25
C TYR A 114 13.55 -4.57 -18.03
N SER A 115 12.42 -4.39 -17.37
CA SER A 115 11.88 -3.06 -17.07
C SER A 115 12.83 -2.22 -16.21
N GLN A 116 13.50 -2.83 -15.23
CA GLN A 116 14.50 -2.14 -14.39
C GLN A 116 15.67 -1.63 -15.24
N VAL A 117 16.21 -2.48 -16.10
CA VAL A 117 17.37 -2.11 -16.95
C VAL A 117 16.96 -1.11 -18.02
N GLN A 118 15.77 -1.25 -18.61
CA GLN A 118 15.24 -0.26 -19.55
C GLN A 118 15.08 1.11 -18.88
N THR A 119 14.53 1.14 -17.68
CA THR A 119 14.38 2.40 -16.91
C THR A 119 15.76 3.03 -16.58
N ALA A 120 16.74 2.20 -16.21
CA ALA A 120 18.10 2.67 -15.98
C ALA A 120 18.71 3.30 -17.26
N TYR A 121 18.55 2.62 -18.39
CA TYR A 121 18.96 3.12 -19.70
C TYR A 121 18.29 4.46 -20.05
N GLU A 122 16.97 4.56 -19.92
CA GLU A 122 16.21 5.78 -20.20
C GLU A 122 16.62 6.94 -19.28
N ASN A 123 16.87 6.66 -18.00
CA ASN A 123 17.34 7.66 -17.04
C ASN A 123 18.75 8.20 -17.40
N ILE A 124 19.64 7.33 -17.84
CA ILE A 124 20.97 7.74 -18.28
C ILE A 124 20.87 8.64 -19.53
N LEU A 125 20.03 8.28 -20.50
CA LEU A 125 19.79 9.12 -21.69
C LEU A 125 19.14 10.46 -21.35
N SER A 126 18.14 10.47 -20.44
CA SER A 126 17.52 11.71 -19.96
C SER A 126 18.57 12.62 -19.32
N GLY A 127 19.39 12.07 -18.40
CA GLY A 127 20.48 12.80 -17.79
C GLY A 127 21.48 13.33 -18.80
N TYR A 128 21.77 12.57 -19.86
CA TYR A 128 22.68 13.06 -20.92
C TYR A 128 22.07 14.21 -21.74
N THR A 129 20.76 14.16 -21.96
CA THR A 129 20.05 15.26 -22.64
C THR A 129 20.00 16.54 -21.78
N GLU A 130 19.89 16.40 -20.46
CA GLU A 130 19.86 17.52 -19.51
C GLU A 130 21.27 18.10 -19.22
N TYR A 131 22.32 17.29 -19.40
CA TYR A 131 23.69 17.63 -18.98
C TYR A 131 24.21 18.96 -19.52
N PRO A 132 24.01 19.34 -20.79
CA PRO A 132 24.45 20.63 -21.29
C PRO A 132 23.78 21.83 -20.58
N ALA A 133 22.47 21.71 -20.29
CA ALA A 133 21.74 22.77 -19.59
C ALA A 133 22.19 22.90 -18.12
N LEU A 134 22.54 21.79 -17.48
CA LEU A 134 23.12 21.81 -16.13
C LEU A 134 24.50 22.42 -16.09
N CYS A 135 25.35 22.17 -17.11
CA CYS A 135 26.66 22.84 -17.25
C CYS A 135 26.50 24.35 -17.41
N GLU A 136 25.55 24.79 -18.23
CA GLU A 136 25.27 26.21 -18.46
C GLU A 136 24.86 26.92 -17.15
N GLN A 137 24.09 26.28 -16.27
CA GLN A 137 23.71 26.86 -14.99
C GLN A 137 24.88 27.26 -14.08
N ILE A 138 25.99 26.54 -14.15
CA ILE A 138 27.20 26.87 -13.38
C ILE A 138 28.31 27.50 -14.19
N GLY A 139 28.05 27.78 -15.48
CA GLY A 139 29.02 28.45 -16.36
C GLY A 139 30.13 27.53 -16.87
N GLU A 140 29.90 26.23 -16.94
CA GLU A 140 30.83 25.21 -17.43
C GLU A 140 30.50 24.76 -18.86
N TYR A 141 31.51 24.28 -19.59
CA TYR A 141 31.28 23.68 -20.90
C TYR A 141 31.04 22.16 -20.74
N PRO A 142 30.06 21.60 -21.45
CA PRO A 142 29.76 20.17 -21.35
C PRO A 142 30.89 19.32 -21.96
N GLU A 143 31.33 18.32 -21.22
CA GLU A 143 32.28 17.32 -21.72
C GLU A 143 31.59 16.38 -22.71
N SER A 144 32.35 15.81 -23.65
CA SER A 144 31.86 14.88 -24.66
C SER A 144 32.08 13.44 -24.20
N PHE A 145 30.99 12.66 -24.10
CA PHE A 145 31.01 11.23 -23.78
C PHE A 145 30.64 10.42 -25.03
N ASP A 146 31.64 9.92 -25.74
CA ASP A 146 31.46 9.22 -27.04
C ASP A 146 30.66 7.89 -26.85
N VAL A 147 30.75 7.30 -25.68
CA VAL A 147 29.95 6.09 -25.31
C VAL A 147 28.47 6.40 -25.36
N MET A 148 28.06 7.57 -24.86
CA MET A 148 26.62 7.94 -24.81
C MET A 148 25.99 8.06 -26.19
N LYS A 149 26.80 8.42 -27.23
CA LYS A 149 26.30 8.50 -28.63
C LYS A 149 26.07 7.13 -29.26
N LYS A 150 26.67 6.07 -28.70
CA LYS A 150 26.64 4.71 -29.24
C LYS A 150 25.75 3.77 -28.40
N LEU A 151 25.21 4.28 -27.30
CA LEU A 151 24.42 3.49 -26.38
C LEU A 151 23.17 2.93 -27.09
N GLN A 152 22.95 1.62 -27.01
CA GLN A 152 21.80 0.94 -27.59
C GLN A 152 20.80 0.56 -26.48
N PRO A 153 19.50 0.56 -26.74
CA PRO A 153 18.52 0.12 -25.77
C PRO A 153 18.67 -1.38 -25.44
N PRO A 154 18.30 -1.82 -24.24
CA PRO A 154 18.31 -3.24 -23.92
C PRO A 154 17.37 -3.99 -24.85
N ALA A 155 17.83 -5.16 -25.32
CA ALA A 155 17.00 -6.06 -26.12
C ALA A 155 16.40 -7.13 -25.22
N MET A 156 15.08 -7.33 -25.32
CA MET A 156 14.46 -8.48 -24.67
C MET A 156 14.86 -9.74 -25.44
N SER A 157 15.83 -10.49 -24.89
CA SER A 157 16.27 -11.74 -25.45
C SER A 157 15.42 -12.91 -24.93
N GLY A 158 15.38 -13.98 -25.67
CA GLY A 158 14.68 -15.23 -25.38
C GLY A 158 13.66 -15.59 -26.46
N ASN A 159 13.72 -16.84 -26.94
CA ASN A 159 12.82 -17.37 -27.97
C ASN A 159 11.44 -17.75 -27.40
N ILE A 160 10.76 -16.82 -26.77
CA ILE A 160 9.38 -17.00 -26.29
C ILE A 160 8.48 -16.18 -27.21
N ALA A 161 7.61 -16.83 -27.95
CA ALA A 161 6.64 -16.13 -28.78
C ALA A 161 5.55 -15.49 -27.90
N PRO A 162 5.04 -14.27 -28.24
CA PRO A 162 4.01 -13.59 -27.45
C PRO A 162 2.76 -14.44 -27.19
N TRP A 163 2.37 -15.30 -28.13
CA TRP A 163 1.22 -16.18 -27.96
C TRP A 163 1.49 -17.30 -26.94
N GLU A 164 2.73 -17.79 -26.80
CA GLU A 164 3.11 -18.79 -25.82
C GLU A 164 3.03 -18.20 -24.41
N GLU A 165 3.49 -16.97 -24.22
CA GLU A 165 3.36 -16.26 -22.94
C GLU A 165 1.88 -16.03 -22.60
N SER A 166 1.07 -15.58 -23.56
CA SER A 166 -0.37 -15.38 -23.37
C SER A 166 -1.09 -16.68 -23.01
N TYR A 167 -0.71 -17.79 -23.65
CA TYR A 167 -1.24 -19.11 -23.33
C TYR A 167 -0.91 -19.55 -21.91
N LEU A 168 0.35 -19.37 -21.48
CA LEU A 168 0.77 -19.70 -20.12
C LEU A 168 0.05 -18.86 -19.07
N ARG A 169 -0.14 -17.56 -19.33
CA ARG A 169 -0.90 -16.66 -18.44
C ARG A 169 -2.37 -17.05 -18.35
N ALA A 170 -2.98 -17.47 -19.47
CA ALA A 170 -4.34 -18.00 -19.45
C ALA A 170 -4.45 -19.31 -18.64
N LEU A 171 -3.48 -20.21 -18.74
CA LEU A 171 -3.42 -21.40 -17.89
C LEU A 171 -3.29 -21.03 -16.40
N MET A 172 -2.55 -19.97 -16.09
CA MET A 172 -2.37 -19.51 -14.71
C MET A 172 -3.69 -19.03 -14.10
N GLU A 173 -4.57 -18.41 -14.87
CA GLU A 173 -5.91 -18.01 -14.39
C GLU A 173 -6.73 -19.19 -13.87
N HIS A 174 -6.45 -20.39 -14.37
CA HIS A 174 -7.13 -21.64 -14.03
C HIS A 174 -6.29 -22.59 -13.16
N ALA A 175 -5.11 -22.17 -12.71
CA ALA A 175 -4.19 -23.02 -11.96
C ALA A 175 -4.80 -23.60 -10.67
N ASP A 176 -5.53 -22.78 -9.92
CA ASP A 176 -6.20 -23.21 -8.68
C ASP A 176 -7.35 -24.19 -8.94
N GLU A 177 -8.08 -23.99 -10.05
CA GLU A 177 -9.17 -24.89 -10.46
C GLU A 177 -8.62 -26.23 -10.95
N MET A 178 -7.49 -26.24 -11.63
CA MET A 178 -6.75 -27.48 -11.96
C MET A 178 -6.31 -28.19 -10.67
N ARG A 179 -5.69 -27.47 -9.74
CA ARG A 179 -5.17 -28.01 -8.49
C ARG A 179 -6.25 -28.63 -7.61
N THR A 180 -7.44 -28.05 -7.58
CA THR A 180 -8.58 -28.52 -6.78
C THR A 180 -9.41 -29.61 -7.48
N GLY A 181 -9.04 -29.98 -8.70
CA GLY A 181 -9.74 -31.00 -9.48
C GLY A 181 -11.07 -30.54 -10.10
N CYS A 182 -11.29 -29.23 -10.18
CA CYS A 182 -12.45 -28.66 -10.89
C CYS A 182 -12.36 -28.93 -12.41
N TYR A 183 -11.14 -29.10 -12.93
CA TYR A 183 -10.88 -29.55 -14.29
C TYR A 183 -10.25 -30.93 -14.28
N ALA A 184 -10.76 -31.82 -15.14
CA ALA A 184 -10.16 -33.12 -15.37
C ALA A 184 -8.87 -32.96 -16.20
N VAL A 185 -7.73 -33.02 -15.52
CA VAL A 185 -6.41 -33.02 -16.18
C VAL A 185 -5.90 -34.45 -16.25
N SER A 186 -5.93 -35.04 -17.45
CA SER A 186 -5.35 -36.37 -17.66
C SER A 186 -3.82 -36.30 -17.60
N PRO A 187 -3.12 -37.46 -17.39
CA PRO A 187 -1.66 -37.49 -17.43
C PRO A 187 -1.07 -36.99 -18.76
N GLU A 188 -1.74 -37.19 -19.88
CA GLU A 188 -1.31 -36.72 -21.19
C GLU A 188 -1.39 -35.17 -21.28
N ILE A 189 -2.51 -34.58 -20.79
CA ILE A 189 -2.68 -33.14 -20.77
C ILE A 189 -1.65 -32.51 -19.80
N ALA A 190 -1.47 -33.10 -18.61
CA ALA A 190 -0.47 -32.65 -17.65
C ALA A 190 0.95 -32.71 -18.25
N SER A 191 1.28 -33.79 -18.94
CA SER A 191 2.56 -33.96 -19.62
C SER A 191 2.78 -32.85 -20.66
N GLY A 192 1.77 -32.57 -21.50
CA GLY A 192 1.84 -31.48 -22.48
C GLY A 192 2.07 -30.11 -21.85
N ILE A 193 1.36 -29.81 -20.78
CA ILE A 193 1.52 -28.55 -20.01
C ILE A 193 2.93 -28.47 -19.42
N ILE A 194 3.40 -29.50 -18.73
CA ILE A 194 4.71 -29.53 -18.06
C ILE A 194 5.86 -29.43 -19.06
N LEU A 195 5.80 -30.16 -20.18
CA LEU A 195 6.78 -30.08 -21.24
C LEU A 195 6.81 -28.70 -21.92
N SER A 196 5.66 -28.06 -22.10
CA SER A 196 5.62 -26.68 -22.60
C SER A 196 6.23 -25.68 -21.60
N THR A 197 5.99 -25.85 -20.31
CA THR A 197 6.60 -24.96 -19.27
C THR A 197 8.11 -25.11 -19.18
N MET A 198 8.65 -26.31 -19.39
CA MET A 198 10.10 -26.58 -19.39
C MET A 198 10.87 -25.67 -20.35
N LYS A 199 10.34 -25.44 -21.54
CA LYS A 199 10.92 -24.53 -22.54
C LYS A 199 11.08 -23.10 -21.99
N PHE A 200 10.10 -22.63 -21.18
CA PHE A 200 10.14 -21.29 -20.63
C PHE A 200 11.25 -21.11 -19.59
N TYR A 201 11.54 -22.09 -18.76
CA TYR A 201 12.61 -21.98 -17.76
C TYR A 201 13.98 -21.73 -18.40
N GLY A 202 14.33 -22.50 -19.45
CA GLY A 202 15.58 -22.31 -20.19
C GLY A 202 15.65 -20.91 -20.83
N ALA A 203 14.60 -20.53 -21.56
CA ALA A 203 14.55 -19.24 -22.25
C ALA A 203 14.57 -18.04 -21.27
N VAL A 204 13.91 -18.17 -20.14
CA VAL A 204 13.93 -17.14 -19.08
C VAL A 204 15.31 -17.03 -18.45
N ALA A 205 15.96 -18.15 -18.15
CA ALA A 205 17.31 -18.15 -17.60
C ALA A 205 18.32 -17.45 -18.53
N GLU A 206 18.29 -17.81 -19.82
CA GLU A 206 19.15 -17.19 -20.84
C GLU A 206 18.87 -15.70 -21.01
N ALA A 207 17.59 -15.29 -21.03
CA ALA A 207 17.20 -13.90 -21.11
C ALA A 207 17.68 -13.09 -19.90
N CYS A 208 17.53 -13.63 -18.69
CA CYS A 208 17.98 -12.96 -17.48
C CYS A 208 19.51 -12.81 -17.42
N ILE A 209 20.26 -13.81 -17.85
CA ILE A 209 21.72 -13.71 -17.98
C ILE A 209 22.11 -12.61 -18.96
N ALA A 210 21.46 -12.53 -20.12
CA ALA A 210 21.73 -11.49 -21.12
C ALA A 210 21.37 -10.09 -20.61
N ILE A 211 20.24 -9.95 -19.91
CA ILE A 211 19.83 -8.69 -19.29
C ILE A 211 20.85 -8.25 -18.22
N TYR A 212 21.30 -9.17 -17.40
CA TYR A 212 22.30 -8.88 -16.38
C TYR A 212 23.65 -8.46 -17.00
N ALA A 213 24.12 -9.18 -18.02
CA ALA A 213 25.35 -8.82 -18.73
C ALA A 213 25.25 -7.42 -19.37
N TYR A 214 24.09 -7.10 -19.95
CA TYR A 214 23.83 -5.77 -20.47
C TYR A 214 23.84 -4.71 -19.36
N GLU A 215 23.23 -4.96 -18.20
CA GLU A 215 23.20 -4.07 -17.05
C GLU A 215 24.61 -3.76 -16.54
N GLU A 216 25.45 -4.79 -16.40
CA GLU A 216 26.86 -4.64 -16.03
C GLU A 216 27.62 -3.78 -17.04
N GLN A 217 27.48 -4.09 -18.33
CA GLN A 217 28.13 -3.32 -19.39
C GLN A 217 27.62 -1.88 -19.42
N LEU A 218 26.30 -1.64 -19.29
CA LEU A 218 25.71 -0.31 -19.23
C LEU A 218 26.32 0.50 -18.08
N ARG A 219 26.45 -0.11 -16.91
CA ARG A 219 27.03 0.52 -15.71
C ARG A 219 28.50 0.89 -15.93
N GLU A 220 29.28 -0.04 -16.48
CA GLU A 220 30.71 0.19 -16.76
C GLU A 220 30.92 1.28 -17.83
N ASP A 221 30.23 1.16 -18.95
CA ASP A 221 30.34 2.08 -20.08
C ASP A 221 29.91 3.50 -19.72
N THR A 222 28.88 3.66 -18.89
CA THR A 222 28.33 4.97 -18.52
C THR A 222 28.87 5.52 -17.22
N ALA A 223 29.74 4.81 -16.49
CA ALA A 223 30.31 5.25 -15.21
C ALA A 223 30.99 6.64 -15.28
N PRO A 224 31.80 6.98 -16.31
CA PRO A 224 32.39 8.30 -16.40
C PRO A 224 31.36 9.43 -16.50
N PHE A 225 30.32 9.25 -17.32
CA PHE A 225 29.23 10.21 -17.47
C PHE A 225 28.40 10.30 -16.17
N THR A 226 28.05 9.16 -15.58
CA THR A 226 27.27 9.11 -14.35
C THR A 226 27.99 9.84 -13.21
N SER A 227 29.30 9.67 -13.09
CA SER A 227 30.12 10.37 -12.11
C SER A 227 30.17 11.89 -12.39
N ALA A 228 30.33 12.27 -13.63
CA ALA A 228 30.37 13.67 -14.02
C ALA A 228 29.07 14.43 -13.75
N ILE A 229 27.93 13.84 -14.13
CA ILE A 229 26.61 14.44 -13.88
C ILE A 229 26.23 14.47 -12.39
N GLN A 230 26.64 13.47 -11.62
CA GLN A 230 26.44 13.47 -10.17
C GLN A 230 27.24 14.57 -9.49
N LEU A 231 28.52 14.73 -9.85
CA LEU A 231 29.37 15.82 -9.35
C LEU A 231 28.81 17.18 -9.71
N LEU A 232 28.38 17.37 -10.96
CA LEU A 232 27.78 18.60 -11.45
C LEU A 232 26.51 18.96 -10.64
N ARG A 233 25.62 18.00 -10.46
CA ARG A 233 24.39 18.19 -9.68
C ARG A 233 24.68 18.51 -8.22
N ALA A 234 25.67 17.87 -7.61
CA ALA A 234 26.11 18.20 -6.25
C ALA A 234 26.61 19.64 -6.12
N ARG A 235 27.33 20.12 -7.10
CA ARG A 235 27.84 21.51 -7.13
C ARG A 235 26.73 22.53 -7.34
N ILE A 236 25.68 22.21 -8.13
CA ILE A 236 24.51 23.07 -8.29
C ILE A 236 23.76 23.19 -6.95
N VAL A 237 23.52 22.07 -6.27
CA VAL A 237 22.87 22.06 -4.95
C VAL A 237 23.67 22.86 -3.91
N GLU A 238 24.98 22.69 -3.89
CA GLU A 238 25.84 23.44 -2.97
C GLU A 238 25.78 24.96 -3.22
N ARG A 239 25.77 25.37 -4.49
CA ARG A 239 25.60 26.77 -4.89
C ARG A 239 24.24 27.33 -4.45
N GLU A 240 23.14 26.62 -4.75
CA GLU A 240 21.79 27.00 -4.35
C GLU A 240 21.63 27.05 -2.82
N ARG A 241 22.29 26.14 -2.11
CA ARG A 241 22.34 26.12 -0.64
C ARG A 241 23.07 27.32 -0.09
N SER A 242 24.23 27.68 -0.69
CA SER A 242 25.03 28.88 -0.32
C SER A 242 24.26 30.17 -0.58
N GLU A 243 23.57 30.27 -1.71
CA GLU A 243 22.74 31.43 -2.07
C GLU A 243 21.51 31.56 -1.13
N ALA A 244 20.88 30.42 -0.74
CA ALA A 244 19.73 30.40 0.17
C ALA A 244 20.09 30.73 1.64
N LEU A 245 21.33 30.46 2.07
CA LEU A 245 21.83 30.73 3.43
C LEU A 245 22.44 32.13 3.60
N GLY A 246 22.62 32.93 2.52
CA GLY A 246 23.11 34.29 2.61
C GLY A 246 24.54 34.41 3.18
N THR A 247 25.36 33.36 3.09
CA THR A 247 26.72 33.34 3.58
C THR A 247 27.68 33.55 2.43
N GLU A 248 28.36 34.71 2.44
CA GLU A 248 29.57 34.90 1.66
C GLU A 248 30.65 33.90 2.10
N SER A 249 31.34 33.38 1.10
CA SER A 249 32.36 32.35 1.18
C SER A 249 33.43 32.59 2.24
N GLY A 250 33.58 31.67 3.15
CA GLY A 250 34.75 31.53 3.99
C GLY A 250 34.65 30.23 4.75
N ASP A 251 35.54 29.27 4.43
CA ASP A 251 35.78 27.99 5.11
C ASP A 251 34.51 27.25 5.53
N ALA A 252 33.82 26.63 4.58
CA ALA A 252 32.74 25.71 4.89
C ALA A 252 33.32 24.45 5.54
N PRO A 253 32.89 24.07 6.77
CA PRO A 253 33.19 22.75 7.31
C PRO A 253 32.66 21.68 6.35
N ALA A 254 33.39 20.57 6.26
CA ALA A 254 33.00 19.43 5.45
C ALA A 254 31.51 19.17 5.64
N VAL A 255 30.75 19.10 4.53
CA VAL A 255 29.28 18.91 4.56
C VAL A 255 29.00 17.61 5.32
N GLU A 256 28.51 17.72 6.54
CA GLU A 256 27.99 16.57 7.27
C GLU A 256 26.87 15.97 6.44
N ASN A 257 26.98 14.68 6.12
CA ASN A 257 25.92 13.95 5.45
C ASN A 257 24.64 14.08 6.30
N ALA A 258 23.49 14.34 5.67
CA ALA A 258 22.21 14.46 6.37
C ALA A 258 21.94 13.28 7.32
N LEU A 259 22.40 12.08 6.96
CA LEU A 259 22.38 10.91 7.83
C LEU A 259 23.15 11.14 9.12
N ASP A 260 24.36 11.70 9.05
CA ASP A 260 25.20 11.95 10.22
C ASP A 260 24.56 12.98 11.16
N THR A 261 23.95 14.03 10.59
CA THR A 261 23.18 15.02 11.37
C THR A 261 22.00 14.37 12.08
N ILE A 262 21.22 13.53 11.38
CA ILE A 262 20.07 12.83 11.96
C ILE A 262 20.51 11.88 13.07
N LEU A 263 21.52 11.05 12.83
CA LEU A 263 22.01 10.06 13.81
C LEU A 263 22.62 10.74 15.05
N SER A 264 23.40 11.81 14.83
CA SER A 264 23.98 12.60 15.93
C SER A 264 22.90 13.30 16.75
N TYR A 265 21.89 13.84 16.08
CA TYR A 265 20.75 14.46 16.76
C TYR A 265 19.92 13.42 17.52
N ALA A 266 19.59 12.31 16.92
CA ALA A 266 18.80 11.26 17.56
C ALA A 266 19.49 10.72 18.84
N ALA A 267 20.81 10.66 18.86
CA ALA A 267 21.61 10.12 19.96
C ALA A 267 21.07 8.75 20.46
N ALA A 268 20.61 7.92 19.52
CA ALA A 268 20.08 6.59 19.79
C ALA A 268 21.18 5.64 20.28
N ASP A 269 20.81 4.42 20.69
CA ASP A 269 21.78 3.40 21.07
C ASP A 269 22.88 3.24 19.99
N PRO A 270 24.17 3.27 20.36
CA PRO A 270 25.28 3.16 19.39
C PRO A 270 25.20 1.92 18.51
N LYS A 271 24.67 0.80 19.01
CA LYS A 271 24.47 -0.42 18.22
C LYS A 271 23.40 -0.23 17.17
N VAL A 272 22.27 0.36 17.54
CA VAL A 272 21.18 0.66 16.61
C VAL A 272 21.64 1.63 15.53
N THR A 273 22.40 2.65 15.91
CA THR A 273 22.95 3.65 15.00
C THR A 273 23.89 3.02 13.97
N GLU A 274 24.84 2.19 14.42
CA GLU A 274 25.81 1.51 13.54
C GLU A 274 25.13 0.45 12.66
N GLU A 275 24.21 -0.32 13.21
CA GLU A 275 23.44 -1.32 12.47
C GLU A 275 22.54 -0.65 11.41
N PHE A 276 21.94 0.49 11.73
CA PHE A 276 21.16 1.26 10.76
C PHE A 276 22.04 1.78 9.62
N ARG A 277 23.18 2.38 9.94
CA ARG A 277 24.15 2.90 8.96
C ARG A 277 24.62 1.78 8.03
N SER A 278 25.09 0.67 8.55
CA SER A 278 25.59 -0.46 7.75
C SER A 278 24.49 -1.10 6.89
N SER A 279 23.30 -1.28 7.45
CA SER A 279 22.15 -1.85 6.74
C SER A 279 21.67 -0.92 5.63
N LEU A 280 21.67 0.39 5.85
CA LEU A 280 21.30 1.38 4.86
C LEU A 280 22.30 1.44 3.70
N MET A 281 23.59 1.38 3.98
CA MET A 281 24.63 1.34 2.95
C MET A 281 24.51 0.05 2.10
N SER A 282 24.37 -1.11 2.75
CA SER A 282 24.13 -2.38 2.06
C SER A 282 22.84 -2.34 1.20
N PHE A 283 21.77 -1.75 1.72
CA PHE A 283 20.52 -1.58 0.98
C PHE A 283 20.71 -0.66 -0.25
N ARG A 284 21.43 0.43 -0.09
CA ARG A 284 21.72 1.39 -1.15
C ARG A 284 22.49 0.76 -2.31
N GLU A 285 23.45 -0.12 -2.01
CA GLU A 285 24.29 -0.80 -2.98
C GLU A 285 23.57 -1.98 -3.66
N ASN A 286 22.49 -2.51 -3.07
CA ASN A 286 21.77 -3.65 -3.60
C ASN A 286 20.91 -3.26 -4.83
N PRO A 287 21.22 -3.73 -6.04
CA PRO A 287 20.43 -3.45 -7.24
C PRO A 287 19.00 -4.01 -7.18
N ASN A 288 18.77 -5.04 -6.35
CA ASN A 288 17.48 -5.71 -6.16
C ASN A 288 16.73 -5.24 -4.91
N ARG A 289 17.11 -4.11 -4.31
CA ARG A 289 16.55 -3.59 -3.05
C ARG A 289 15.02 -3.45 -3.03
N TYR A 290 14.39 -3.25 -4.17
CA TYR A 290 12.94 -3.15 -4.33
C TYR A 290 12.27 -4.43 -4.82
N ALA A 291 13.03 -5.51 -4.99
CA ALA A 291 12.45 -6.79 -5.41
C ALA A 291 11.33 -7.24 -4.46
N THR A 292 10.38 -8.00 -4.99
CA THR A 292 9.26 -8.55 -4.22
C THR A 292 9.60 -9.88 -3.55
N THR A 293 10.86 -10.30 -3.59
CA THR A 293 11.33 -11.51 -2.91
C THR A 293 11.20 -11.39 -1.40
N ASP A 294 11.04 -12.51 -0.71
CA ASP A 294 10.89 -12.52 0.75
C ASP A 294 12.15 -11.99 1.45
N GLU A 295 13.34 -12.25 0.89
CA GLU A 295 14.61 -11.72 1.40
C GLU A 295 14.66 -10.20 1.34
N ALA A 296 14.36 -9.60 0.18
CA ALA A 296 14.32 -8.15 0.04
C ALA A 296 13.25 -7.51 0.94
N ARG A 297 12.12 -8.20 1.16
CA ARG A 297 11.10 -7.77 2.13
C ARG A 297 11.60 -7.84 3.56
N MET A 298 12.31 -8.91 3.94
CA MET A 298 12.88 -9.07 5.28
C MET A 298 13.94 -8.00 5.54
N THR A 299 14.82 -7.73 4.59
CA THR A 299 15.82 -6.65 4.68
C THR A 299 15.15 -5.29 4.90
N ARG A 300 14.15 -4.95 4.10
CA ARG A 300 13.39 -3.70 4.29
C ARG A 300 12.71 -3.62 5.65
N ARG A 301 12.17 -4.72 6.17
CA ARG A 301 11.56 -4.76 7.50
C ARG A 301 12.58 -4.57 8.61
N ALA A 302 13.78 -5.14 8.46
CA ALA A 302 14.86 -4.96 9.42
C ALA A 302 15.30 -3.50 9.48
N ILE A 303 15.55 -2.88 8.33
CA ILE A 303 15.89 -1.45 8.24
C ILE A 303 14.74 -0.60 8.81
N GLY A 304 13.49 -0.95 8.53
CA GLY A 304 12.32 -0.25 9.05
C GLY A 304 12.25 -0.24 10.57
N LYS A 305 12.60 -1.33 11.23
CA LYS A 305 12.66 -1.38 12.72
C LYS A 305 13.73 -0.44 13.27
N LEU A 306 14.92 -0.46 12.67
CA LEU A 306 16.01 0.44 13.06
C LEU A 306 15.63 1.90 12.83
N PHE A 307 14.98 2.20 11.68
CA PHE A 307 14.45 3.53 11.40
C PHE A 307 13.48 4.00 12.49
N TYR A 308 12.60 3.12 12.98
CA TYR A 308 11.64 3.49 14.02
C TYR A 308 12.35 3.85 15.33
N GLU A 309 13.36 3.10 15.73
CA GLU A 309 14.14 3.40 16.93
C GLU A 309 14.87 4.75 16.82
N ILE A 310 15.45 5.04 15.66
CA ILE A 310 16.08 6.35 15.39
C ILE A 310 15.03 7.47 15.43
N TYR A 311 13.87 7.26 14.81
CA TYR A 311 12.78 8.23 14.81
C TYR A 311 12.28 8.52 16.22
N PHE A 312 12.12 7.48 17.05
CA PHE A 312 11.66 7.65 18.43
C PHE A 312 12.65 8.43 19.28
N ALA A 313 13.94 8.12 19.15
CA ALA A 313 14.99 8.84 19.86
C ALA A 313 15.02 10.33 19.45
N ALA A 314 15.01 10.59 18.13
CA ALA A 314 14.98 11.96 17.60
C ALA A 314 13.72 12.72 18.04
N PHE A 315 12.56 12.06 18.03
CA PHE A 315 11.30 12.65 18.48
C PHE A 315 11.36 13.07 19.95
N LEU A 316 11.77 12.19 20.83
CA LEU A 316 11.87 12.46 22.27
C LEU A 316 12.80 13.65 22.53
N ARG A 317 13.95 13.68 21.83
CA ARG A 317 14.89 14.81 21.95
C ARG A 317 14.26 16.12 21.42
N SER A 318 13.49 16.08 20.36
CA SER A 318 12.81 17.26 19.82
C SER A 318 11.72 17.79 20.75
N MET A 319 11.18 16.95 21.63
CA MET A 319 10.22 17.38 22.65
C MET A 319 10.90 18.03 23.86
N GLU A 320 12.14 17.64 24.15
CA GLU A 320 12.97 18.22 25.21
C GLU A 320 13.61 19.55 24.75
N HIS A 321 14.01 19.67 23.49
CA HIS A 321 14.69 20.80 22.90
C HIS A 321 14.07 21.22 21.55
N PRO A 322 12.85 21.77 21.55
CA PRO A 322 12.12 22.08 20.31
C PRO A 322 12.76 23.20 19.45
N GLU A 323 13.56 24.07 20.04
CA GLU A 323 14.28 25.15 19.37
C GLU A 323 15.49 24.67 18.58
N ASP A 324 16.06 23.53 18.92
CA ASP A 324 17.34 23.03 18.37
C ASP A 324 17.18 21.95 17.30
N VAL A 325 15.99 21.83 16.66
CA VAL A 325 15.74 20.79 15.66
C VAL A 325 16.32 21.19 14.29
N PRO A 326 17.38 20.50 13.81
CA PRO A 326 17.98 20.78 12.50
C PRO A 326 17.00 20.59 11.35
N SER A 327 17.27 21.21 10.20
CA SER A 327 16.44 21.09 8.99
C SER A 327 16.40 19.66 8.47
N GLU A 328 17.50 18.91 8.56
CA GLU A 328 17.64 17.51 8.21
C GLU A 328 16.72 16.62 9.06
N VAL A 329 16.63 16.92 10.35
CA VAL A 329 15.75 16.20 11.29
C VAL A 329 14.29 16.53 11.06
N ARG A 330 13.94 17.79 10.76
CA ARG A 330 12.58 18.18 10.34
C ARG A 330 12.18 17.47 9.05
N MET A 331 13.08 17.37 8.08
CA MET A 331 12.88 16.61 6.85
C MET A 331 12.67 15.12 7.16
N PHE A 332 13.47 14.56 8.05
CA PHE A 332 13.34 13.17 8.50
C PHE A 332 11.98 12.89 9.17
N PHE A 333 11.48 13.80 10.01
CA PHE A 333 10.16 13.65 10.61
C PHE A 333 9.03 13.69 9.58
N MET A 334 9.18 14.49 8.53
CA MET A 334 8.13 14.71 7.54
C MET A 334 8.14 13.66 6.43
N PHE A 335 9.33 13.29 5.92
CA PHE A 335 9.49 12.46 4.74
C PHE A 335 10.16 11.11 5.00
N GLY A 336 10.63 10.86 6.21
CA GLY A 336 11.50 9.74 6.51
C GLY A 336 12.95 10.05 6.15
N PHE A 337 13.78 9.00 6.10
CA PHE A 337 15.17 9.19 5.68
C PHE A 337 15.23 9.50 4.19
N VAL A 338 15.89 10.59 3.84
CA VAL A 338 16.15 10.98 2.45
C VAL A 338 17.64 10.77 2.14
N ASP A 339 17.93 9.86 1.22
CA ASP A 339 19.26 9.75 0.65
C ASP A 339 19.41 10.81 -0.46
N GLU A 340 20.13 11.88 -0.18
CA GLU A 340 20.27 13.03 -1.09
C GLU A 340 20.87 12.64 -2.44
N VAL A 341 21.74 11.63 -2.47
CA VAL A 341 22.35 11.14 -3.72
C VAL A 341 21.32 10.39 -4.57
N LEU A 342 20.49 9.53 -3.94
CA LEU A 342 19.45 8.78 -4.64
C LEU A 342 18.24 9.66 -5.00
N ALA A 343 17.91 10.64 -4.15
CA ALA A 343 16.88 11.63 -4.41
C ALA A 343 17.22 12.55 -5.57
N GLY A 344 18.49 12.87 -5.70
CA GLY A 344 19.01 13.84 -6.64
C GLY A 344 18.78 15.30 -6.19
N PRO A 345 19.53 16.25 -6.75
CA PRO A 345 19.59 17.62 -6.24
C PRO A 345 18.25 18.35 -6.34
N GLU A 346 17.51 18.18 -7.41
CA GLU A 346 16.22 18.85 -7.62
C GLU A 346 15.20 18.43 -6.56
N ASN A 347 15.04 17.12 -6.32
CA ASN A 347 14.12 16.61 -5.29
C ASN A 347 14.58 17.01 -3.90
N THR A 348 15.88 16.96 -3.61
CA THR A 348 16.45 17.36 -2.33
C THR A 348 16.17 18.83 -2.02
N SER A 349 16.47 19.73 -2.98
CA SER A 349 16.17 21.17 -2.86
C SER A 349 14.67 21.41 -2.62
N MET A 350 13.80 20.74 -3.39
CA MET A 350 12.35 20.83 -3.22
C MET A 350 11.89 20.38 -1.85
N LEU A 351 12.41 19.26 -1.33
CA LEU A 351 12.06 18.75 0.00
C LEU A 351 12.44 19.73 1.12
N TYR A 352 13.65 20.31 1.06
CA TYR A 352 14.04 21.36 2.00
C TYR A 352 13.15 22.60 1.89
N SER A 353 12.76 22.98 0.68
CA SER A 353 11.82 24.10 0.47
C SER A 353 10.46 23.82 1.10
N ILE A 354 9.91 22.60 0.91
CA ILE A 354 8.64 22.17 1.52
C ILE A 354 8.74 22.23 3.05
N VAL A 355 9.79 21.67 3.64
CA VAL A 355 9.99 21.67 5.09
C VAL A 355 10.08 23.09 5.66
N ARG A 356 10.75 24.01 4.96
CA ARG A 356 10.85 25.42 5.38
C ARG A 356 9.54 26.18 5.28
N SER A 357 8.75 25.91 4.22
CA SER A 357 7.47 26.61 3.99
C SER A 357 6.28 25.91 4.61
N TYR A 358 6.49 24.75 5.25
CA TYR A 358 5.41 23.98 5.84
C TYR A 358 4.66 24.78 6.91
N GLN A 359 3.34 24.79 6.79
CA GLN A 359 2.43 25.33 7.77
C GLN A 359 1.46 24.22 8.21
N PRO A 360 1.23 24.03 9.50
CA PRO A 360 0.21 23.12 10.00
C PRO A 360 -1.17 23.44 9.43
N ASP A 361 -1.98 22.43 9.23
CA ASP A 361 -3.36 22.59 8.82
C ASP A 361 -4.14 23.43 9.86
N PRO A 362 -4.75 24.57 9.46
CA PRO A 362 -5.49 25.44 10.38
C PRO A 362 -6.65 24.72 11.09
N ASP A 363 -7.29 23.77 10.39
CA ASP A 363 -8.40 22.98 10.92
C ASP A 363 -7.93 21.84 11.82
N GLY A 364 -6.63 21.56 11.83
CA GLY A 364 -6.00 20.51 12.66
C GLY A 364 -6.52 19.11 12.37
N ARG A 365 -7.00 18.87 11.14
CA ARG A 365 -7.51 17.56 10.69
C ARG A 365 -6.51 16.78 9.86
N VAL A 366 -5.75 17.47 9.02
CA VAL A 366 -4.66 16.89 8.24
C VAL A 366 -3.35 17.24 8.91
N MET A 367 -2.56 16.24 9.27
CA MET A 367 -1.32 16.47 10.02
C MET A 367 -0.25 15.45 9.64
N THR A 368 0.99 15.80 9.83
CA THR A 368 2.11 14.86 9.70
C THR A 368 2.12 13.86 10.86
N ALA A 369 2.83 12.75 10.69
CA ALA A 369 3.06 11.80 11.78
C ALA A 369 3.70 12.47 13.01
N TYR A 370 4.61 13.42 12.77
CA TYR A 370 5.26 14.18 13.84
C TYR A 370 4.26 15.00 14.66
N GLU A 371 3.38 15.75 14.00
CA GLU A 371 2.33 16.54 14.70
C GLU A 371 1.32 15.65 15.43
N TRP A 372 0.95 14.52 14.83
CA TRP A 372 0.10 13.54 15.48
C TRP A 372 0.71 13.01 16.77
N LEU A 373 1.97 12.59 16.71
CA LEU A 373 2.69 12.08 17.87
C LEU A 373 2.93 13.17 18.94
N GLN A 374 3.08 14.44 18.53
CA GLN A 374 3.12 15.57 19.46
C GLN A 374 1.81 15.72 20.24
N LYS A 375 0.64 15.59 19.59
CA LYS A 375 -0.65 15.63 20.26
C LYS A 375 -0.80 14.51 21.30
N ILE A 376 -0.35 13.31 20.97
CA ILE A 376 -0.32 12.17 21.91
C ILE A 376 0.62 12.46 23.09
N TYR A 377 1.83 12.95 22.83
CA TYR A 377 2.81 13.27 23.86
C TYR A 377 2.33 14.38 24.78
N ARG A 378 1.62 15.38 24.26
CA ARG A 378 1.04 16.48 25.03
C ARG A 378 -0.29 16.14 25.71
N LEU A 379 -0.74 14.91 25.63
CA LEU A 379 -2.02 14.44 26.19
C LEU A 379 -3.26 15.15 25.60
N GLU A 380 -3.14 15.69 24.39
CA GLU A 380 -4.25 16.34 23.67
C GLU A 380 -5.20 15.32 23.04
N VAL A 381 -4.70 14.14 22.70
CA VAL A 381 -5.45 13.05 22.08
C VAL A 381 -5.05 11.71 22.72
N GLU A 382 -6.02 10.81 22.84
CA GLU A 382 -5.76 9.46 23.33
C GLU A 382 -5.00 8.62 22.29
N PRO A 383 -4.06 7.75 22.73
CA PRO A 383 -3.39 6.80 21.83
C PRO A 383 -4.37 5.88 21.09
N SER A 384 -4.00 5.49 19.90
CA SER A 384 -4.75 4.53 19.09
C SER A 384 -4.77 3.14 19.73
N ARG A 385 -5.76 2.31 19.35
CA ARG A 385 -5.73 0.90 19.71
C ARG A 385 -4.57 0.18 19.03
N ASN A 386 -4.01 -0.81 19.71
CA ASN A 386 -2.95 -1.63 19.17
C ASN A 386 -3.48 -2.70 18.17
N GLU A 387 -2.60 -3.52 17.63
CA GLU A 387 -2.95 -4.58 16.68
C GLU A 387 -3.86 -5.69 17.27
N PHE A 388 -4.03 -5.71 18.59
CA PHE A 388 -4.92 -6.63 19.32
C PHE A 388 -6.24 -5.94 19.72
N ASP A 389 -6.53 -4.78 19.13
CA ASP A 389 -7.74 -3.98 19.40
C ASP A 389 -7.87 -3.49 20.86
N GLN A 390 -6.73 -3.27 21.53
CA GLN A 390 -6.67 -2.82 22.90
C GLN A 390 -6.37 -1.33 22.96
N ASP A 391 -7.16 -0.59 23.73
CA ASP A 391 -6.84 0.77 24.11
C ASP A 391 -5.70 0.83 25.13
N TYR A 392 -5.12 2.01 25.31
CA TYR A 392 -3.99 2.19 26.21
C TYR A 392 -4.28 1.75 27.66
N PRO A 393 -5.46 2.07 28.28
CA PRO A 393 -5.80 1.54 29.60
C PRO A 393 -5.91 0.01 29.68
N THR A 394 -6.38 -0.65 28.62
CA THR A 394 -6.45 -2.11 28.56
C THR A 394 -5.07 -2.72 28.45
N TYR A 395 -4.21 -2.15 27.61
CA TYR A 395 -2.81 -2.53 27.49
C TYR A 395 -2.08 -2.45 28.85
N LEU A 396 -2.27 -1.36 29.59
CA LEU A 396 -1.68 -1.23 30.93
C LEU A 396 -2.20 -2.29 31.92
N ARG A 397 -3.49 -2.65 31.85
CA ARG A 397 -4.05 -3.74 32.66
C ARG A 397 -3.42 -5.10 32.33
N GLU A 398 -3.16 -5.34 31.07
CA GLU A 398 -2.46 -6.59 30.65
C GLU A 398 -1.04 -6.66 31.14
N LEU A 399 -0.27 -5.58 31.03
CA LEU A 399 1.10 -5.51 31.58
C LEU A 399 1.13 -5.84 33.08
N LYS A 400 0.10 -5.40 33.83
CA LYS A 400 -0.07 -5.75 35.23
C LYS A 400 -0.38 -7.23 35.41
N THR A 401 -1.26 -7.77 34.57
CA THR A 401 -1.72 -9.17 34.71
C THR A 401 -0.66 -10.19 34.29
N SER A 402 0.15 -9.84 33.28
CA SER A 402 1.30 -10.66 32.84
C SER A 402 2.49 -10.60 33.80
N GLY A 403 2.53 -9.62 34.67
CA GLY A 403 3.64 -9.40 35.59
C GLY A 403 4.82 -8.63 34.98
N ASP A 404 4.63 -8.07 33.76
CA ASP A 404 5.66 -7.29 33.07
C ASP A 404 5.85 -5.88 33.67
N ALA A 405 4.89 -5.41 34.45
CA ALA A 405 4.98 -4.15 35.20
C ALA A 405 4.30 -4.23 36.57
N THR A 406 4.88 -3.54 37.55
CA THR A 406 4.31 -3.44 38.89
C THR A 406 3.12 -2.47 38.91
N ALA A 407 2.29 -2.56 39.96
CA ALA A 407 1.16 -1.63 40.12
C ALA A 407 1.58 -0.15 40.17
N GLU A 408 2.73 0.12 40.77
CA GLU A 408 3.31 1.46 40.87
C GLU A 408 3.79 1.98 39.53
N GLN A 409 4.46 1.13 38.74
CA GLN A 409 4.87 1.44 37.37
C GLN A 409 3.65 1.72 36.46
N ILE A 410 2.60 0.92 36.57
CA ILE A 410 1.36 1.14 35.82
C ILE A 410 0.72 2.48 36.14
N GLU A 411 0.68 2.87 37.43
CA GLU A 411 0.12 4.16 37.82
C GLU A 411 0.95 5.34 37.28
N GLN A 412 2.27 5.21 37.24
CA GLN A 412 3.16 6.18 36.60
C GLN A 412 2.95 6.26 35.08
N MET A 413 2.80 5.11 34.41
CA MET A 413 2.63 5.06 32.95
C MET A 413 1.31 5.65 32.46
N LYS A 414 0.26 5.73 33.28
CA LYS A 414 -1.06 6.21 32.85
C LYS A 414 -1.02 7.58 32.18
N ASP A 415 -0.35 8.52 32.83
CA ASP A 415 -0.27 9.93 32.41
C ASP A 415 1.15 10.33 31.99
N ASP A 416 2.05 9.34 31.86
CA ASP A 416 3.41 9.60 31.37
C ASP A 416 3.42 9.85 29.85
N PRO A 417 3.79 11.06 29.41
CA PRO A 417 3.84 11.43 28.01
C PRO A 417 4.68 10.48 27.15
N LYS A 418 5.81 10.05 27.68
CA LYS A 418 6.75 9.16 26.99
C LYS A 418 6.17 7.77 26.78
N SER A 419 5.53 7.21 27.78
CA SER A 419 4.89 5.87 27.69
C SER A 419 3.74 5.88 26.70
N ARG A 420 2.91 6.92 26.71
CA ARG A 420 1.81 7.11 25.74
C ARG A 420 2.34 7.27 24.32
N PHE A 421 3.36 8.10 24.15
CA PHE A 421 4.03 8.26 22.88
C PHE A 421 4.60 6.93 22.34
N LEU A 422 5.34 6.18 23.17
CA LEU A 422 5.92 4.92 22.74
C LEU A 422 4.87 3.87 22.36
N PHE A 423 3.77 3.82 23.09
CA PHE A 423 2.64 2.96 22.74
C PHE A 423 2.06 3.33 21.36
N GLU A 424 1.74 4.61 21.16
CA GLU A 424 1.20 5.10 19.88
C GLU A 424 2.19 4.92 18.73
N ALA A 425 3.43 5.33 18.92
CA ALA A 425 4.45 5.30 17.87
C ALA A 425 4.74 3.88 17.39
N ARG A 426 4.85 2.91 18.30
CA ARG A 426 5.04 1.50 17.94
C ARG A 426 3.87 0.98 17.14
N ASN A 427 2.65 1.26 17.56
CA ASN A 427 1.45 0.85 16.83
C ASN A 427 1.35 1.55 15.48
N PHE A 428 1.55 2.86 15.46
CA PHE A 428 1.49 3.68 14.26
C PHE A 428 2.47 3.19 13.19
N PHE A 429 3.72 2.97 13.52
CA PHE A 429 4.73 2.52 12.55
C PHE A 429 4.58 1.03 12.20
N THR A 430 4.10 0.20 13.11
CA THR A 430 3.88 -1.23 12.85
C THR A 430 2.64 -1.45 11.98
N ILE A 431 1.50 -0.91 12.37
CA ILE A 431 0.22 -1.11 11.68
C ILE A 431 0.17 -0.22 10.44
N GLY A 432 0.47 1.06 10.57
CA GLY A 432 0.50 2.00 9.46
C GLY A 432 1.46 1.56 8.36
N GLY A 433 2.65 1.10 8.73
CA GLY A 433 3.62 0.55 7.79
C GLY A 433 3.10 -0.65 7.02
N ARG A 434 2.44 -1.61 7.67
CA ARG A 434 1.88 -2.80 7.00
C ARG A 434 0.82 -2.45 5.97
N VAL A 435 0.00 -1.46 6.26
CA VAL A 435 -1.19 -1.17 5.46
C VAL A 435 -0.92 -0.13 4.37
N THR A 436 -0.17 0.92 4.67
CA THR A 436 0.14 1.97 3.70
C THR A 436 1.19 1.55 2.68
N PHE A 437 2.11 0.68 3.06
CA PHE A 437 3.16 0.17 2.16
C PHE A 437 2.76 -1.09 1.40
N GLY A 438 1.70 -1.76 1.82
CA GLY A 438 1.37 -3.07 1.28
C GLY A 438 2.48 -4.09 1.55
N HIS A 439 2.63 -5.08 0.66
CA HIS A 439 3.67 -6.10 0.82
C HIS A 439 5.08 -5.61 0.48
N ALA A 440 5.24 -4.40 -0.04
CA ALA A 440 6.47 -4.02 -0.71
C ALA A 440 7.44 -3.20 0.15
N ALA A 441 6.97 -2.41 1.11
CA ALA A 441 7.92 -1.54 1.75
C ALA A 441 7.53 -1.28 3.18
N SER A 442 8.33 -1.62 4.04
CA SER A 442 8.65 -0.85 5.20
C SER A 442 9.53 0.29 4.71
N PHE A 443 10.16 1.02 5.37
CA PHE A 443 11.06 2.10 5.06
C PHE A 443 11.79 1.95 3.72
N VAL A 444 11.78 3.01 2.94
CA VAL A 444 12.54 3.16 1.72
C VAL A 444 13.34 4.46 1.84
N PRO A 445 14.66 4.45 1.61
CA PRO A 445 15.38 5.69 1.36
C PRO A 445 14.64 6.41 0.23
N PHE A 446 14.35 7.68 0.45
CA PHE A 446 13.53 8.42 -0.48
C PHE A 446 14.23 8.46 -1.85
N PHE A 447 13.53 8.08 -2.87
CA PHE A 447 13.92 8.10 -4.26
C PHE A 447 15.23 7.46 -4.67
N ASP A 448 15.02 6.28 -5.03
CA ASP A 448 15.49 5.84 -6.32
C ASP A 448 14.52 6.42 -7.39
N LYS A 449 15.01 6.91 -8.51
CA LYS A 449 14.22 7.33 -9.68
C LYS A 449 13.25 6.23 -10.15
N LEU A 450 13.51 4.96 -9.83
CA LEU A 450 12.64 3.82 -10.08
C LEU A 450 11.30 3.88 -9.33
N ASN A 451 11.21 4.65 -8.25
CA ASN A 451 9.97 4.80 -7.47
C ASN A 451 9.26 6.15 -7.71
N ALA A 452 9.93 7.10 -8.35
CA ALA A 452 9.36 8.41 -8.64
C ALA A 452 8.63 8.40 -9.98
N ILE A 453 7.46 7.77 -10.01
CA ILE A 453 6.60 7.75 -11.22
C ILE A 453 6.03 9.15 -11.52
N ARG A 454 6.07 10.08 -10.55
CA ARG A 454 5.49 11.42 -10.65
C ARG A 454 6.49 12.49 -10.18
N PRO A 455 6.47 13.69 -10.77
CA PRO A 455 7.21 14.84 -10.21
C PRO A 455 6.81 15.07 -8.75
N LEU A 456 7.78 15.32 -7.88
CA LEU A 456 7.57 15.49 -6.44
C LEU A 456 6.51 16.57 -6.12
N ALA A 457 6.49 17.66 -6.89
CA ALA A 457 5.48 18.72 -6.74
C ALA A 457 4.03 18.22 -6.86
N LYS A 458 3.80 17.13 -7.62
CA LYS A 458 2.49 16.48 -7.75
C LYS A 458 2.31 15.27 -6.83
N ALA A 459 3.42 14.72 -6.36
CA ALA A 459 3.42 13.54 -5.49
C ALA A 459 3.31 13.91 -4.00
N TYR A 460 3.77 15.09 -3.61
CA TYR A 460 3.63 15.60 -2.25
C TYR A 460 2.16 15.90 -1.94
N LEU A 461 1.65 15.25 -0.91
CA LEU A 461 0.24 15.34 -0.53
C LEU A 461 0.01 16.48 0.46
N GLN A 462 -0.68 17.51 0.02
CA GLN A 462 -1.04 18.68 0.83
C GLN A 462 -2.46 18.55 1.39
N ALA A 463 -2.72 19.24 2.50
CA ALA A 463 -4.04 19.26 3.14
C ALA A 463 -5.15 19.71 2.18
N GLU A 464 -4.89 20.77 1.39
CA GLU A 464 -5.84 21.29 0.39
C GLU A 464 -6.25 20.22 -0.64
N ALA A 465 -5.31 19.42 -1.12
CA ALA A 465 -5.61 18.35 -2.07
C ALA A 465 -6.56 17.29 -1.47
N ILE A 466 -6.36 16.97 -0.17
CA ILE A 466 -7.22 16.03 0.56
C ILE A 466 -8.63 16.62 0.73
N TYR A 467 -8.72 17.88 1.16
CA TYR A 467 -10.01 18.57 1.32
C TYR A 467 -10.76 18.68 -0.01
N ASN A 468 -10.08 18.98 -1.11
CA ASN A 468 -10.70 19.02 -2.44
C ASN A 468 -11.33 17.68 -2.81
N VAL A 469 -10.68 16.56 -2.47
CA VAL A 469 -11.26 15.22 -2.69
C VAL A 469 -12.47 15.00 -1.77
N PHE A 470 -12.40 15.38 -0.50
CA PHE A 470 -13.54 15.27 0.42
C PHE A 470 -14.74 16.08 -0.05
N GLU A 471 -14.53 17.33 -0.48
CA GLU A 471 -15.61 18.17 -0.99
C GLU A 471 -16.21 17.62 -2.30
N ARG A 472 -15.37 17.07 -3.16
CA ARG A 472 -15.87 16.38 -4.36
C ARG A 472 -16.75 15.17 -4.01
N ILE A 473 -16.40 14.40 -2.98
CA ILE A 473 -17.22 13.27 -2.54
C ILE A 473 -18.49 13.77 -1.87
N ARG A 474 -18.43 14.82 -1.04
CA ARG A 474 -19.59 15.47 -0.42
C ARG A 474 -20.56 16.06 -1.45
N GLY A 475 -20.04 16.51 -2.60
CA GLY A 475 -20.85 16.91 -3.74
C GLY A 475 -21.72 15.79 -4.33
N VAL A 476 -21.52 14.55 -3.88
CA VAL A 476 -22.32 13.37 -4.27
C VAL A 476 -23.00 12.75 -3.05
N ASP A 477 -22.28 12.51 -1.98
CA ASP A 477 -22.76 12.01 -0.69
C ASP A 477 -22.57 13.09 0.37
N PHE A 478 -23.53 13.99 0.50
CA PHE A 478 -23.44 15.11 1.46
C PHE A 478 -23.43 14.64 2.93
N GLY A 479 -23.90 13.44 3.22
CA GLY A 479 -23.85 12.80 4.52
C GLY A 479 -22.51 12.09 4.82
N LEU A 480 -21.48 12.22 3.97
CA LEU A 480 -20.15 11.71 4.24
C LEU A 480 -19.63 12.31 5.56
N PHE A 481 -19.04 11.46 6.40
CA PHE A 481 -18.53 11.84 7.72
C PHE A 481 -19.56 12.36 8.71
N THR A 482 -20.85 12.07 8.50
CA THR A 482 -21.89 12.39 9.48
C THR A 482 -22.46 11.14 10.12
N ARG A 483 -22.88 11.25 11.36
CA ARG A 483 -23.68 10.24 12.05
C ARG A 483 -24.89 10.90 12.71
N GLN A 484 -25.94 10.11 12.92
CA GLN A 484 -27.09 10.56 13.69
C GLN A 484 -26.84 10.33 15.18
N ARG A 485 -27.04 11.39 15.98
CA ARG A 485 -26.99 11.36 17.43
C ARG A 485 -28.36 11.70 18.00
N SER A 486 -28.81 10.96 19.01
CA SER A 486 -29.99 11.32 19.77
C SER A 486 -29.74 12.64 20.51
N TYR A 487 -30.61 13.60 20.29
CA TYR A 487 -30.57 14.90 20.98
C TYR A 487 -31.66 14.95 22.03
N PHE A 488 -31.27 15.05 23.28
CA PHE A 488 -32.18 15.17 24.40
C PHE A 488 -31.93 16.49 25.13
N ASN A 489 -32.96 17.33 25.21
CA ASN A 489 -32.94 18.54 26.00
C ASN A 489 -34.26 18.62 26.81
N GLN A 490 -34.16 18.37 28.10
CA GLN A 490 -35.31 18.31 29.00
C GLN A 490 -36.06 19.66 29.07
N ALA A 491 -35.33 20.79 29.02
CA ALA A 491 -35.93 22.12 29.06
C ALA A 491 -36.79 22.43 27.81
N LEU A 492 -36.41 21.84 26.68
CA LEU A 492 -37.11 22.03 25.40
C LEU A 492 -38.17 20.94 25.16
N GLY A 493 -38.24 19.92 26.01
CA GLY A 493 -39.13 18.76 25.83
C GLY A 493 -38.86 17.96 24.55
N THR A 494 -37.59 17.94 24.07
CA THR A 494 -37.22 17.23 22.88
C THR A 494 -37.06 15.74 23.16
N GLY A 495 -38.13 14.98 23.00
CA GLY A 495 -38.06 13.54 22.95
C GLY A 495 -37.87 13.08 21.49
N ASN A 496 -36.99 12.11 21.23
CA ASN A 496 -36.80 11.47 19.91
C ASN A 496 -36.35 12.41 18.78
N LEU A 497 -35.60 13.46 19.07
CA LEU A 497 -34.94 14.26 18.04
C LEU A 497 -33.57 13.67 17.72
N PHE A 498 -33.25 13.53 16.42
CA PHE A 498 -31.93 13.10 15.96
C PHE A 498 -31.28 14.22 15.18
N LEU A 499 -30.06 14.55 15.55
CA LEU A 499 -29.21 15.51 14.86
C LEU A 499 -28.06 14.79 14.16
N ASP A 500 -27.67 15.30 13.01
CA ASP A 500 -26.50 14.81 12.28
C ASP A 500 -25.24 15.51 12.86
N GLU A 501 -24.32 14.73 13.38
CA GLU A 501 -23.05 15.17 13.95
C GLU A 501 -21.92 14.91 12.96
N ASN A 502 -21.06 15.92 12.75
CA ASN A 502 -19.88 15.78 11.90
C ASN A 502 -18.75 15.07 12.65
N ILE A 503 -18.26 13.99 12.08
CA ILE A 503 -17.18 13.16 12.61
C ILE A 503 -16.10 12.94 11.53
N THR A 504 -15.72 14.02 10.85
CA THR A 504 -14.64 13.98 9.88
C THR A 504 -13.38 13.34 10.49
N PRO A 505 -12.82 12.29 9.86
CA PRO A 505 -11.63 11.60 10.38
C PRO A 505 -10.41 12.52 10.39
N TYR A 506 -9.46 12.22 11.27
CA TYR A 506 -8.12 12.76 11.14
C TYR A 506 -7.41 12.11 9.96
N VAL A 507 -6.60 12.87 9.26
CA VAL A 507 -5.70 12.37 8.22
C VAL A 507 -4.28 12.55 8.68
N VAL A 508 -3.56 11.45 8.85
CA VAL A 508 -2.17 11.46 9.30
C VAL A 508 -1.27 11.05 8.15
N LEU A 509 -0.39 11.96 7.76
CA LEU A 509 0.58 11.76 6.69
C LEU A 509 1.80 11.02 7.25
N THR A 510 1.98 9.79 6.82
CA THR A 510 3.11 8.96 7.23
C THR A 510 4.38 9.37 6.47
N PRO A 511 5.57 9.36 7.11
CA PRO A 511 6.83 9.81 6.51
C PRO A 511 7.38 8.78 5.51
N ILE A 512 6.65 8.53 4.44
CA ILE A 512 6.95 7.48 3.46
C ILE A 512 6.51 7.85 2.06
N VAL A 513 7.05 7.10 1.10
CA VAL A 513 6.60 7.08 -0.29
C VAL A 513 5.70 5.87 -0.51
N GLY A 514 4.51 6.05 -1.04
CA GLY A 514 3.58 4.95 -1.25
C GLY A 514 2.40 5.30 -2.15
N PHE A 515 1.49 4.36 -2.32
CA PHE A 515 0.30 4.50 -3.17
C PHE A 515 -0.99 3.98 -2.51
N ARG A 516 -0.92 3.61 -1.24
CA ARG A 516 -2.06 3.09 -0.48
C ARG A 516 -2.25 3.86 0.81
N GLY A 517 -3.50 3.99 1.20
CA GLY A 517 -3.89 4.47 2.52
C GLY A 517 -4.57 3.38 3.33
N SER A 518 -4.79 3.67 4.58
CA SER A 518 -5.52 2.82 5.53
C SER A 518 -6.47 3.64 6.36
N LEU A 519 -7.64 3.09 6.63
CA LEU A 519 -8.52 3.59 7.66
C LEU A 519 -8.21 2.87 8.98
N TRP A 520 -7.73 3.63 9.94
CA TRP A 520 -7.55 3.14 11.30
C TRP A 520 -8.76 3.52 12.14
N GLN A 521 -9.62 2.54 12.32
CA GLN A 521 -10.93 2.77 12.90
C GLN A 521 -10.86 2.71 14.43
N GLU A 522 -11.34 3.79 15.07
CA GLU A 522 -11.49 3.86 16.52
C GLU A 522 -12.88 4.31 16.97
N ILE A 523 -13.87 4.07 16.13
CA ILE A 523 -15.25 4.43 16.50
C ILE A 523 -15.79 3.33 17.40
N GLU A 524 -15.55 3.47 18.70
CA GLU A 524 -15.99 2.48 19.67
C GLU A 524 -16.58 3.06 20.94
N GLY A 525 -17.28 2.17 21.67
CA GLY A 525 -17.82 2.42 22.98
C GLY A 525 -19.07 3.29 23.02
N LYS A 526 -19.46 3.67 24.20
CA LYS A 526 -20.68 4.48 24.46
C LYS A 526 -20.59 5.86 23.83
N ASP A 527 -19.40 6.42 23.72
CA ASP A 527 -19.22 7.79 23.26
C ASP A 527 -19.07 7.92 21.76
N ARG A 528 -18.88 6.82 21.01
CA ARG A 528 -18.89 6.76 19.52
C ARG A 528 -18.59 8.08 18.79
N GLY A 529 -17.87 8.99 19.45
CA GLY A 529 -17.56 10.35 19.04
C GLY A 529 -16.13 10.54 18.58
N THR A 530 -15.27 9.53 18.79
CA THR A 530 -13.89 9.61 18.38
C THR A 530 -13.82 9.46 16.86
N PRO A 531 -13.30 10.47 16.14
CA PRO A 531 -13.15 10.36 14.69
C PRO A 531 -12.13 9.27 14.38
N ALA A 532 -12.40 8.51 13.34
CA ALA A 532 -11.44 7.59 12.76
C ALA A 532 -10.20 8.32 12.25
N ARG A 533 -9.16 7.57 11.89
CA ARG A 533 -7.91 8.08 11.33
C ARG A 533 -7.67 7.48 9.97
N MET A 534 -7.39 8.32 9.00
CA MET A 534 -6.89 7.90 7.70
C MET A 534 -5.38 8.07 7.67
N LEU A 535 -4.64 6.99 7.43
CA LEU A 535 -3.20 7.03 7.25
C LEU A 535 -2.90 7.08 5.76
N LEU A 536 -2.15 8.09 5.34
CA LEU A 536 -1.74 8.27 3.95
C LEU A 536 -0.23 8.50 3.87
N PRO A 537 0.47 8.04 2.83
CA PRO A 537 1.85 8.44 2.57
C PRO A 537 1.93 9.95 2.33
N VAL A 538 2.95 10.60 2.86
CA VAL A 538 3.20 12.02 2.59
C VAL A 538 3.56 12.26 1.12
N VAL A 539 4.16 11.26 0.47
CA VAL A 539 4.44 11.28 -0.97
C VAL A 539 3.68 10.15 -1.65
N PHE A 540 2.78 10.52 -2.53
CA PHE A 540 1.93 9.60 -3.26
C PHE A 540 2.46 9.32 -4.66
N THR A 541 2.76 8.06 -4.98
CA THR A 541 3.31 7.67 -6.30
C THR A 541 2.26 7.61 -7.41
N GLU A 542 0.97 7.56 -7.04
CA GLU A 542 -0.19 7.56 -7.95
C GLU A 542 -1.10 8.76 -7.67
N GLU A 543 -2.20 8.92 -8.42
CA GLU A 543 -3.22 9.91 -8.08
C GLU A 543 -3.93 9.51 -6.78
N PRO A 544 -3.93 10.37 -5.74
CA PRO A 544 -4.47 10.02 -4.42
C PRO A 544 -6.00 9.92 -4.38
N ASP A 545 -6.67 10.52 -5.34
CA ASP A 545 -8.12 10.66 -5.41
C ASP A 545 -8.88 9.35 -5.20
N ASN A 546 -8.48 8.31 -5.95
CA ASN A 546 -9.12 7.00 -5.85
C ASN A 546 -8.83 6.31 -4.51
N CYS A 547 -7.64 6.51 -3.96
CA CYS A 547 -7.29 5.98 -2.64
C CYS A 547 -8.14 6.64 -1.55
N ILE A 548 -8.21 7.97 -1.53
CA ILE A 548 -8.99 8.74 -0.56
C ILE A 548 -10.49 8.40 -0.69
N LEU A 549 -11.02 8.30 -1.91
CA LEU A 549 -12.40 7.90 -2.15
C LEU A 549 -12.71 6.50 -1.60
N ARG A 550 -11.78 5.55 -1.75
CA ARG A 550 -11.95 4.20 -1.18
C ARG A 550 -11.93 4.22 0.34
N LEU A 551 -11.07 5.02 0.96
CA LEU A 551 -11.06 5.20 2.42
C LEU A 551 -12.33 5.86 2.93
N ALA A 552 -12.88 6.83 2.20
CA ALA A 552 -14.17 7.43 2.51
C ALA A 552 -15.32 6.41 2.44
N ALA A 553 -15.32 5.54 1.43
CA ALA A 553 -16.27 4.44 1.33
C ALA A 553 -16.10 3.45 2.50
N GLU A 554 -14.88 3.08 2.84
CA GLU A 554 -14.59 2.22 3.99
C GLU A 554 -15.07 2.84 5.29
N PHE A 555 -14.82 4.14 5.49
CA PHE A 555 -15.33 4.89 6.62
C PHE A 555 -16.86 4.82 6.71
N ARG A 556 -17.55 5.00 5.59
CA ARG A 556 -19.02 4.93 5.52
C ARG A 556 -19.54 3.57 5.99
N TRP A 557 -18.89 2.50 5.53
CA TRP A 557 -19.23 1.13 5.93
C TRP A 557 -18.97 0.87 7.42
N GLU A 558 -17.76 1.18 7.90
CA GLU A 558 -17.37 0.92 9.28
C GLU A 558 -18.17 1.77 10.27
N MET A 559 -18.49 3.01 9.92
CA MET A 559 -19.35 3.87 10.72
C MET A 559 -20.74 3.25 10.89
N CYS A 560 -21.36 2.81 9.81
CA CYS A 560 -22.65 2.16 9.87
C CYS A 560 -22.58 0.88 10.72
N LYS A 561 -21.57 0.04 10.50
CA LYS A 561 -21.34 -1.18 11.25
C LYS A 561 -21.18 -0.92 12.76
N THR A 562 -20.40 0.11 13.12
CA THR A 562 -20.17 0.48 14.52
C THR A 562 -21.43 1.00 15.20
N ILE A 563 -22.22 1.85 14.51
CA ILE A 563 -23.49 2.36 15.04
C ILE A 563 -24.49 1.23 15.29
N GLN A 564 -24.61 0.29 14.37
CA GLN A 564 -25.52 -0.85 14.46
C GLN A 564 -25.03 -1.93 15.45
N GLY A 565 -23.73 -1.98 15.74
CA GLY A 565 -23.15 -2.95 16.67
C GLY A 565 -23.42 -4.38 16.24
N VAL A 566 -23.99 -5.21 17.13
CA VAL A 566 -24.27 -6.63 16.85
C VAL A 566 -25.34 -6.86 15.76
N HIS A 567 -26.16 -5.85 15.48
CA HIS A 567 -27.23 -5.89 14.45
C HIS A 567 -26.80 -5.31 13.09
N TRP A 568 -25.50 -5.09 12.87
CA TRP A 568 -24.98 -4.43 11.68
C TRP A 568 -25.37 -5.10 10.34
N ASN A 569 -25.72 -6.38 10.36
CA ASN A 569 -26.18 -7.17 9.21
C ASN A 569 -27.59 -7.71 9.38
N ASP A 570 -28.37 -7.22 10.35
CA ASP A 570 -29.74 -7.64 10.58
C ASP A 570 -30.74 -6.84 9.75
N VAL A 571 -31.45 -7.51 8.87
CA VAL A 571 -32.42 -6.90 7.94
C VAL A 571 -33.67 -6.40 8.68
N SER A 572 -33.93 -6.86 9.90
CA SER A 572 -35.07 -6.38 10.70
C SER A 572 -34.88 -4.92 11.15
N ASP A 573 -33.62 -4.45 11.21
CA ASP A 573 -33.26 -3.05 11.41
C ASP A 573 -32.52 -2.53 10.15
N PRO A 574 -33.25 -2.05 9.13
CA PRO A 574 -32.68 -1.72 7.84
C PRO A 574 -31.60 -0.63 7.91
N SER A 575 -30.37 -1.00 7.66
CA SER A 575 -29.21 -0.14 7.60
C SER A 575 -28.44 -0.32 6.29
N LEU A 576 -27.48 0.55 6.01
CA LEU A 576 -26.63 0.43 4.83
C LEU A 576 -25.96 -0.95 4.75
N THR A 577 -25.32 -1.37 5.84
CA THR A 577 -24.60 -2.64 5.90
C THR A 577 -25.53 -3.84 5.86
N ALA A 578 -26.66 -3.78 6.57
CA ALA A 578 -27.64 -4.87 6.61
C ALA A 578 -28.25 -5.14 5.23
N LEU A 579 -28.76 -4.10 4.55
CA LEU A 579 -29.37 -4.26 3.23
C LEU A 579 -28.33 -4.63 2.16
N TYR A 580 -27.12 -4.13 2.29
CA TYR A 580 -26.06 -4.47 1.35
C TYR A 580 -25.58 -5.93 1.51
N CYS A 581 -25.47 -6.41 2.75
CA CYS A 581 -25.18 -7.82 3.04
C CYS A 581 -26.29 -8.74 2.53
N ASP A 582 -27.56 -8.40 2.77
CA ASP A 582 -28.71 -9.17 2.26
C ASP A 582 -28.72 -9.24 0.73
N TYR A 583 -28.51 -8.10 0.09
CA TYR A 583 -28.39 -8.04 -1.38
C TYR A 583 -27.30 -8.98 -1.91
N LEU A 584 -26.11 -8.95 -1.35
CA LEU A 584 -24.99 -9.78 -1.81
C LEU A 584 -25.18 -11.27 -1.44
N GLN A 585 -25.76 -11.55 -0.27
CA GLN A 585 -26.03 -12.94 0.15
C GLN A 585 -27.10 -13.61 -0.70
N PHE A 586 -28.16 -12.88 -1.04
CA PHE A 586 -29.34 -13.42 -1.74
C PHE A 586 -29.49 -12.96 -3.18
N TYR A 587 -28.44 -12.43 -3.84
CA TYR A 587 -28.50 -11.91 -5.20
C TYR A 587 -29.10 -12.89 -6.21
N LYS A 588 -28.86 -14.20 -6.06
CA LYS A 588 -29.41 -15.25 -6.96
C LYS A 588 -30.93 -15.31 -6.93
N LYS A 589 -31.52 -15.07 -5.76
CA LYS A 589 -32.98 -15.11 -5.53
C LYS A 589 -33.65 -13.75 -5.81
N ASN A 590 -32.86 -12.69 -5.99
CA ASN A 590 -33.41 -11.35 -6.18
C ASN A 590 -34.05 -11.22 -7.56
N ARG A 591 -35.35 -10.95 -7.57
CA ARG A 591 -36.16 -10.82 -8.81
C ARG A 591 -35.94 -9.49 -9.53
N GLN A 592 -35.34 -8.50 -8.90
CA GLN A 592 -35.05 -7.20 -9.49
C GLN A 592 -33.73 -7.20 -10.29
N LEU A 593 -32.92 -8.25 -10.18
CA LEU A 593 -31.70 -8.44 -10.92
C LEU A 593 -31.93 -9.28 -12.18
N SER A 594 -31.49 -8.78 -13.34
CA SER A 594 -31.39 -9.59 -14.55
C SER A 594 -30.32 -10.68 -14.38
N GLU A 595 -30.39 -11.76 -15.17
CA GLU A 595 -29.38 -12.82 -15.13
C GLU A 595 -27.97 -12.30 -15.41
N GLU A 596 -27.81 -11.34 -16.33
CA GLU A 596 -26.54 -10.67 -16.59
C GLU A 596 -26.01 -9.97 -15.34
N ASN A 597 -26.85 -9.25 -14.61
CA ASN A 597 -26.46 -8.58 -13.37
C ASN A 597 -26.12 -9.58 -12.25
N LYS A 598 -26.81 -10.72 -12.18
CA LYS A 598 -26.47 -11.80 -11.23
C LYS A 598 -25.09 -12.37 -11.52
N GLU A 599 -24.74 -12.60 -12.79
CA GLU A 599 -23.38 -13.07 -13.14
C GLU A 599 -22.32 -12.00 -12.87
N LYS A 600 -22.60 -10.71 -13.09
CA LYS A 600 -21.69 -9.62 -12.69
C LYS A 600 -21.46 -9.60 -11.18
N VAL A 601 -22.50 -9.71 -10.38
CA VAL A 601 -22.39 -9.78 -8.90
C VAL A 601 -21.55 -10.99 -8.48
N LYS A 602 -21.81 -12.15 -9.05
CA LYS A 602 -21.05 -13.38 -8.78
C LYS A 602 -19.56 -13.21 -9.11
N THR A 603 -19.24 -12.63 -10.26
CA THR A 603 -17.86 -12.35 -10.69
C THR A 603 -17.19 -11.37 -9.73
N THR A 604 -17.91 -10.31 -9.31
CA THR A 604 -17.41 -9.33 -8.36
C THR A 604 -17.16 -9.95 -6.98
N LEU A 605 -18.07 -10.78 -6.48
CA LEU A 605 -17.90 -11.53 -5.24
C LEU A 605 -16.68 -12.45 -5.29
N LYS A 606 -16.50 -13.18 -6.41
CA LYS A 606 -15.31 -14.02 -6.62
C LYS A 606 -14.03 -13.19 -6.62
N LYS A 607 -14.02 -12.05 -7.32
CA LYS A 607 -12.87 -11.12 -7.38
C LYS A 607 -12.44 -10.65 -5.99
N TYR A 608 -13.38 -10.38 -5.11
CA TYR A 608 -13.11 -9.90 -3.75
C TYR A 608 -13.19 -11.00 -2.69
N SER A 609 -13.05 -12.27 -3.06
CA SER A 609 -13.05 -13.42 -2.13
C SER A 609 -14.26 -13.45 -1.18
N ASN A 610 -15.44 -13.01 -1.66
CA ASN A 610 -16.67 -12.83 -0.92
C ASN A 610 -16.62 -11.81 0.24
N ASP A 611 -15.66 -10.90 0.22
CA ASP A 611 -15.64 -9.77 1.16
C ASP A 611 -16.65 -8.70 0.73
N TYR A 612 -17.77 -8.63 1.42
CA TYR A 612 -18.87 -7.70 1.13
C TYR A 612 -18.48 -6.23 1.28
N LYS A 613 -17.59 -5.93 2.22
CA LYS A 613 -17.04 -4.58 2.39
C LYS A 613 -16.27 -4.13 1.15
N SER A 614 -15.42 -4.98 0.61
CA SER A 614 -14.66 -4.67 -0.61
C SER A 614 -15.56 -4.49 -1.83
N VAL A 615 -16.65 -5.28 -1.95
CA VAL A 615 -17.65 -5.08 -3.01
C VAL A 615 -18.34 -3.73 -2.86
N PHE A 616 -18.79 -3.41 -1.63
CA PHE A 616 -19.40 -2.11 -1.33
C PHE A 616 -18.46 -0.94 -1.69
N ILE A 617 -17.18 -0.99 -1.30
CA ILE A 617 -16.20 0.04 -1.62
C ILE A 617 -16.09 0.25 -3.14
N GLY A 618 -16.10 -0.83 -3.92
CA GLY A 618 -16.08 -0.77 -5.39
C GLY A 618 -17.34 -0.12 -5.96
N ASP A 619 -18.51 -0.49 -5.46
CA ASP A 619 -19.79 0.07 -5.91
C ASP A 619 -19.97 1.54 -5.46
N TYR A 620 -19.55 1.89 -4.24
CA TYR A 620 -19.54 3.29 -3.79
C TYR A 620 -18.60 4.17 -4.63
N THR A 621 -17.43 3.65 -4.96
CA THR A 621 -16.50 4.35 -5.88
C THR A 621 -17.16 4.58 -7.25
N THR A 622 -17.88 3.58 -7.75
CA THR A 622 -18.65 3.70 -9.00
C THR A 622 -19.79 4.72 -8.86
N TYR A 623 -20.48 4.72 -7.73
CA TYR A 623 -21.55 5.65 -7.42
C TYR A 623 -21.08 7.10 -7.48
N VAL A 624 -19.99 7.42 -6.79
CA VAL A 624 -19.42 8.77 -6.75
C VAL A 624 -18.86 9.21 -8.11
N ASN A 625 -18.14 8.33 -8.80
CA ASN A 625 -17.43 8.73 -10.02
C ASN A 625 -18.31 8.76 -11.28
N PHE A 626 -19.37 7.94 -11.34
CA PHE A 626 -20.13 7.74 -12.57
C PHE A 626 -21.63 8.01 -12.43
N GLU A 627 -22.29 7.49 -11.39
CA GLU A 627 -23.72 7.62 -11.22
C GLU A 627 -24.15 9.10 -11.09
N ALA A 628 -23.38 9.88 -10.34
CA ALA A 628 -23.58 11.31 -10.20
C ALA A 628 -23.39 12.12 -11.50
N LYS A 629 -22.71 11.54 -12.50
CA LYS A 629 -22.44 12.16 -13.81
C LYS A 629 -23.35 11.64 -14.92
N GLU A 630 -24.53 11.13 -14.57
CA GLU A 630 -25.52 10.58 -15.51
C GLU A 630 -25.01 9.37 -16.32
N SER A 631 -23.96 8.71 -15.87
CA SER A 631 -23.42 7.51 -16.47
C SER A 631 -23.69 6.28 -15.59
N PRO A 632 -24.91 5.76 -15.56
CA PRO A 632 -25.31 4.69 -14.64
C PRO A 632 -24.61 3.39 -14.98
N ARG A 633 -23.87 2.86 -14.02
CA ARG A 633 -23.11 1.61 -14.13
C ARG A 633 -23.51 0.56 -13.09
N LEU A 634 -24.14 1.00 -12.01
CA LEU A 634 -24.62 0.09 -10.97
C LEU A 634 -25.89 -0.62 -11.40
N ASN A 635 -26.10 -1.83 -10.89
CA ASN A 635 -27.39 -2.47 -11.01
C ASN A 635 -28.44 -1.76 -10.13
N LYS A 636 -29.71 -1.99 -10.44
CA LYS A 636 -30.82 -1.31 -9.76
C LYS A 636 -30.80 -1.44 -8.25
N VAL A 637 -30.48 -2.62 -7.72
CA VAL A 637 -30.52 -2.90 -6.26
C VAL A 637 -29.41 -2.16 -5.53
N ALA A 638 -28.17 -2.24 -6.01
CA ALA A 638 -27.05 -1.52 -5.44
C ALA A 638 -27.26 0.00 -5.48
N ARG A 639 -27.78 0.52 -6.60
CA ARG A 639 -28.13 1.94 -6.75
C ARG A 639 -29.18 2.38 -5.74
N GLU A 640 -30.24 1.59 -5.54
CA GLU A 640 -31.32 1.91 -4.61
C GLU A 640 -30.80 1.96 -3.18
N ILE A 641 -29.96 1.01 -2.76
CA ILE A 641 -29.38 0.98 -1.42
C ILE A 641 -28.45 2.19 -1.23
N LEU A 642 -27.52 2.42 -2.16
CA LEU A 642 -26.58 3.54 -2.06
C LEU A 642 -27.32 4.89 -2.05
N PHE A 643 -28.29 5.11 -2.91
CA PHE A 643 -29.05 6.36 -2.91
C PHE A 643 -29.86 6.55 -1.61
N THR A 644 -30.36 5.48 -1.01
CA THR A 644 -31.15 5.56 0.23
C THR A 644 -30.30 6.03 1.41
N PHE A 645 -29.06 5.55 1.51
CA PHE A 645 -28.18 5.84 2.66
C PHE A 645 -27.09 6.89 2.37
N CYS A 646 -26.81 7.13 1.10
CA CYS A 646 -25.85 8.13 0.62
C CYS A 646 -26.55 9.03 -0.42
N PRO A 647 -27.62 9.76 -0.05
CA PRO A 647 -28.43 10.50 -0.99
C PRO A 647 -27.65 11.66 -1.61
N PHE A 648 -27.97 11.97 -2.85
CA PHE A 648 -27.40 13.12 -3.53
C PHE A 648 -27.84 14.44 -2.90
N PRO A 649 -26.99 15.48 -2.91
CA PRO A 649 -27.39 16.83 -2.53
C PRO A 649 -28.50 17.36 -3.46
N LYS A 650 -29.22 18.38 -2.98
CA LYS A 650 -30.41 18.94 -3.66
C LYS A 650 -30.14 19.32 -5.12
N ALA A 651 -29.05 20.03 -5.38
CA ALA A 651 -28.72 20.45 -6.75
C ALA A 651 -28.55 19.26 -7.71
N LEU A 652 -27.99 18.16 -7.24
CA LEU A 652 -27.83 16.97 -8.06
C LEU A 652 -29.15 16.17 -8.19
N ARG A 653 -30.00 16.16 -7.13
CA ARG A 653 -31.35 15.56 -7.21
C ARG A 653 -32.23 16.30 -8.20
N GLU A 654 -32.21 17.64 -8.19
CA GLU A 654 -32.94 18.48 -9.15
C GLU A 654 -32.48 18.19 -10.58
N LYS A 655 -31.19 18.07 -10.83
CA LYS A 655 -30.61 17.71 -12.12
C LYS A 655 -31.07 16.34 -12.63
N LEU A 656 -31.16 15.36 -11.71
CA LEU A 656 -31.52 13.97 -12.01
C LEU A 656 -33.03 13.67 -11.90
N ALA A 657 -33.88 14.67 -11.60
CA ALA A 657 -35.30 14.48 -11.34
C ALA A 657 -36.04 13.83 -12.50
N ASP A 658 -35.65 14.13 -13.73
CA ASP A 658 -36.24 13.57 -14.95
C ASP A 658 -35.59 12.26 -15.41
N ASN A 659 -34.46 11.84 -14.78
CA ASN A 659 -33.80 10.62 -15.14
C ASN A 659 -34.62 9.39 -14.68
N PRO A 660 -35.04 8.50 -15.61
CA PRO A 660 -35.93 7.37 -15.27
C PRO A 660 -35.40 6.45 -14.19
N GLN A 661 -34.07 6.39 -14.00
CA GLN A 661 -33.44 5.54 -13.02
C GLN A 661 -33.45 6.13 -11.61
N TYR A 662 -33.58 7.46 -11.48
CA TYR A 662 -33.53 8.18 -10.20
C TYR A 662 -34.88 8.81 -9.81
N ARG A 663 -35.79 9.06 -10.74
CA ARG A 663 -37.06 9.73 -10.48
C ARG A 663 -37.81 9.18 -9.25
N GLU A 664 -38.04 7.88 -9.21
CA GLU A 664 -38.77 7.26 -8.10
C GLU A 664 -37.96 7.29 -6.79
N LEU A 665 -36.65 7.13 -6.86
CA LEU A 665 -35.77 7.18 -5.69
C LEU A 665 -35.76 8.59 -5.08
N ILE A 666 -35.64 9.61 -5.91
CA ILE A 666 -35.68 11.03 -5.50
C ILE A 666 -37.02 11.34 -4.85
N LYS A 667 -38.15 10.97 -5.46
CA LYS A 667 -39.47 11.19 -4.90
C LYS A 667 -39.69 10.54 -3.55
N LYS A 668 -39.22 9.30 -3.40
CA LYS A 668 -39.26 8.56 -2.13
C LYS A 668 -38.42 9.27 -1.06
N TYR A 669 -37.18 9.68 -1.41
CA TYR A 669 -36.27 10.38 -0.52
C TYR A 669 -36.85 11.74 -0.07
N GLU A 670 -37.38 12.54 -0.98
CA GLU A 670 -37.97 13.85 -0.65
C GLU A 670 -39.18 13.73 0.27
N THR A 671 -39.97 12.65 0.11
CA THR A 671 -41.06 12.36 1.03
C THR A 671 -40.54 12.07 2.46
N GLN A 672 -39.48 11.28 2.56
CA GLN A 672 -38.83 10.98 3.85
C GLN A 672 -38.16 12.21 4.45
N LEU A 673 -37.50 13.02 3.64
CA LEU A 673 -36.88 14.27 4.05
C LEU A 673 -37.91 15.26 4.58
N GLY A 674 -39.08 15.37 3.95
CA GLY A 674 -40.21 16.14 4.43
C GLY A 674 -40.70 15.69 5.82
N GLY A 675 -40.67 14.38 6.07
CA GLY A 675 -40.94 13.77 7.38
C GLY A 675 -39.94 14.16 8.46
N ARG A 676 -38.68 14.39 8.12
CA ARG A 676 -37.62 14.89 9.04
C ARG A 676 -37.68 16.41 9.25
N LEU A 677 -37.94 17.15 8.19
CA LEU A 677 -37.97 18.63 8.24
C LEU A 677 -39.17 19.20 9.03
N ARG A 678 -40.36 18.60 8.90
CA ARG A 678 -41.58 19.09 9.57
C ARG A 678 -41.48 19.16 11.08
N PRO A 679 -41.02 18.13 11.80
CA PRO A 679 -40.85 18.19 13.25
C PRO A 679 -39.85 19.25 13.68
N LEU A 680 -38.72 19.42 12.96
CA LEU A 680 -37.72 20.44 13.24
C LEU A 680 -38.28 21.85 13.03
N ALA A 681 -38.95 22.10 11.91
CA ALA A 681 -39.59 23.38 11.64
C ALA A 681 -40.67 23.69 12.71
N GLY A 682 -41.47 22.69 13.09
CA GLY A 682 -42.45 22.82 14.15
C GLY A 682 -41.84 23.20 15.48
N LEU A 683 -40.73 22.55 15.88
CA LEU A 683 -39.99 22.86 17.10
C LEU A 683 -39.42 24.28 17.09
N ILE A 684 -38.75 24.65 15.99
CA ILE A 684 -38.17 26.01 15.82
C ILE A 684 -39.27 27.08 15.96
N ASN A 685 -40.41 26.89 15.29
CA ASN A 685 -41.51 27.82 15.34
C ASN A 685 -42.14 27.91 16.77
N LYS A 686 -42.27 26.78 17.46
CA LYS A 686 -42.75 26.72 18.85
C LYS A 686 -41.82 27.50 19.78
N LEU A 687 -40.52 27.24 19.73
CA LEU A 687 -39.54 27.93 20.59
C LEU A 687 -39.51 29.43 20.36
N ARG A 688 -39.57 29.87 19.08
CA ARG A 688 -39.66 31.30 18.75
C ARG A 688 -40.94 31.94 19.27
N LYS A 689 -42.08 31.25 19.19
CA LYS A 689 -43.36 31.73 19.72
C LYS A 689 -43.34 31.87 21.24
N ASP A 690 -42.65 30.96 21.91
CA ASP A 690 -42.51 30.94 23.36
C ASP A 690 -41.39 31.85 23.84
N ASN A 691 -40.76 32.66 22.97
CA ASN A 691 -39.60 33.51 23.22
C ASN A 691 -38.40 32.75 23.82
N ILE A 692 -38.24 31.50 23.50
CA ILE A 692 -37.09 30.67 23.88
C ILE A 692 -36.08 30.71 22.75
N GLU A 693 -34.80 30.92 23.09
CA GLU A 693 -33.70 30.89 22.13
C GLU A 693 -33.58 29.48 21.51
N VAL A 694 -33.54 29.44 20.18
CA VAL A 694 -33.38 28.16 19.44
C VAL A 694 -31.91 27.75 19.45
N PRO A 695 -31.55 26.57 19.98
CA PRO A 695 -30.18 26.10 19.93
C PRO A 695 -29.61 26.09 18.50
N GLU A 696 -28.37 26.57 18.37
CA GLU A 696 -27.67 26.62 17.05
C GLU A 696 -27.61 25.27 16.36
N GLU A 697 -27.44 24.19 17.13
CA GLU A 697 -27.40 22.81 16.60
C GLU A 697 -28.71 22.42 15.88
N ILE A 698 -29.88 22.88 16.37
CA ILE A 698 -31.19 22.63 15.75
C ILE A 698 -31.33 23.45 14.47
N ILE A 699 -30.84 24.71 14.47
CA ILE A 699 -30.83 25.56 13.27
C ILE A 699 -29.92 24.98 12.22
N ALA A 700 -28.70 24.59 12.60
CA ALA A 700 -27.72 24.00 11.70
C ALA A 700 -28.25 22.69 11.08
N GLN A 701 -28.91 21.83 11.87
CA GLN A 701 -29.55 20.61 11.38
C GLN A 701 -30.66 20.90 10.35
N TYR A 702 -31.50 21.87 10.65
CA TYR A 702 -32.58 22.26 9.75
C TYR A 702 -32.04 22.78 8.41
N GLN A 703 -30.97 23.59 8.46
CA GLN A 703 -30.29 24.10 7.27
C GLN A 703 -29.60 22.99 6.47
N ALA A 704 -28.89 22.10 7.16
CA ALA A 704 -28.20 20.96 6.54
C ALA A 704 -29.19 20.04 5.78
N LEU A 705 -30.38 19.79 6.34
CA LEU A 705 -31.40 18.98 5.68
C LEU A 705 -32.06 19.68 4.46
N GLN A 706 -31.89 21.00 4.30
CA GLN A 706 -32.38 21.73 3.12
C GLN A 706 -31.41 21.70 1.93
N GLN A 707 -30.15 21.33 2.19
CA GLN A 707 -29.13 21.12 1.14
C GLN A 707 -29.34 19.79 0.41
#